data_320024210ee18be0127aa905020107b8
#
_entry.id   320024210ee18be0127aa905020107b8
#
_cell.length_a   1.000
_cell.length_b   1.000
_cell.length_c   1.000
_cell.angle_alpha   90.00
_cell.angle_beta   90.00
_cell.angle_gamma   90.00
#
_symmetry.space_group_name_H-M   'P 1'
#
loop_
_entity.id
_entity.type
_entity.pdbx_description
1 polymer ?
#
loop_
_entity_poly.entity_id
_entity_poly.type
_entity_poly.pdbx_seq_one_letter_code
_entity_poly.pdbx_strand_id
1 'polypeptide(L)'
;TYLQTPASVFRIDAPQVDTSSQVNLTEVVKGIPSLQLRNRENYAQDLQLSMRGFGARSTFGVRGIRLYVDGIPATMPDGQGQTSNIDLSSLDHVEVLTGPFSSLYGNSSGGTILTSTKEGQGKDSIELSYSGGSHDKSRAGLVLQGGAKGANEPSYVISSSYFDTDGYREHSGAEKVLNNAKLSWNLVDGSKINWVTNYVKIHADDPQGLNRDQWNANPKQQVPFLKQFNVRKDIEQTQTGVTWSKPINDKNELYAMAYLGNRQVTQYQSIPKSTQDASINHAGGVIDFERDYYGADFRWTGKELLPNTTVSVGVALDAMDEDRKGFENFNLVNGQPSYGVKGNLRRDEDNTLWNIDPYLQASWQFLPTWRLDTGVRYSNVHYKSKDNYLSNGDDSGKTDYSKVLPSAALSWQILPELMAYVSYAKGFETPTFTEMAYRPDGESGFNFDLTASTSDTYETGLKSQNQLGDFTLAVFQTKTKDDIVSAGNSNGRSTFRNADKTLREGLEFAWNKKLWRDLTATASYTYLDATFDADIPALGSIAQIPSGNAIPGIAKNQAYASLAWQPSHGLYGGVDVQYMDKVYVNDTNSDAAPSYSVTSANVGYAWVMGDWKVNSFARVDNLFDKNYAGSVIVNDGNRRYFEPADGRNWSAGLRVIKQF
;
A
#
# COMPACT_ATOMS: atom_id res chain seq x y z
N THR A 1 3.56 -13.63 -19.77
CA THR A 1 4.84 -14.00 -19.17
C THR A 1 5.70 -12.77 -18.89
N TYR A 2 6.71 -12.93 -18.05
CA TYR A 2 7.66 -11.86 -17.68
C TYR A 2 8.29 -11.17 -18.90
N LEU A 3 8.79 -11.93 -19.88
CA LEU A 3 9.40 -11.40 -21.08
C LEU A 3 8.40 -10.81 -22.08
N GLN A 4 7.11 -11.00 -21.90
CA GLN A 4 6.08 -10.51 -22.84
C GLN A 4 5.43 -9.22 -22.37
N THR A 5 5.56 -8.88 -21.09
CA THR A 5 4.94 -7.67 -20.55
C THR A 5 5.82 -6.45 -20.81
N PRO A 6 5.33 -5.46 -21.60
CA PRO A 6 6.12 -4.27 -21.96
C PRO A 6 6.07 -3.20 -20.88
N ALA A 7 6.50 -3.56 -19.67
CA ALA A 7 6.53 -2.71 -18.48
C ALA A 7 7.42 -3.32 -17.42
N SER A 8 7.83 -2.53 -16.43
CA SER A 8 8.52 -3.01 -15.24
C SER A 8 7.52 -3.74 -14.34
N VAL A 9 7.65 -5.04 -14.28
CA VAL A 9 6.81 -5.91 -13.46
C VAL A 9 7.72 -6.81 -12.63
N PHE A 10 7.46 -6.87 -11.32
CA PHE A 10 8.26 -7.64 -10.39
C PHE A 10 7.37 -8.60 -9.62
N ARG A 11 7.81 -9.84 -9.47
CA ARG A 11 7.10 -10.86 -8.71
C ARG A 11 7.96 -11.33 -7.55
N ILE A 12 7.35 -11.42 -6.36
CA ILE A 12 7.93 -12.04 -5.17
C ILE A 12 7.02 -13.18 -4.74
N ASP A 13 7.56 -14.40 -4.71
CA ASP A 13 6.88 -15.54 -4.14
C ASP A 13 7.04 -15.55 -2.63
N ALA A 14 5.97 -15.90 -1.91
CA ALA A 14 6.04 -16.07 -0.48
C ALA A 14 7.01 -17.19 -0.13
N PRO A 15 7.87 -17.04 0.90
CA PRO A 15 8.77 -18.10 1.31
C PRO A 15 8.00 -19.36 1.70
N GLN A 16 8.49 -20.53 1.27
CA GLN A 16 7.90 -21.81 1.66
C GLN A 16 8.26 -22.22 3.09
N VAL A 17 9.25 -21.55 3.67
CA VAL A 17 9.71 -21.72 5.04
C VAL A 17 9.61 -20.39 5.77
N ASP A 18 9.45 -20.43 7.09
CA ASP A 18 9.32 -19.20 7.87
C ASP A 18 10.67 -18.49 7.99
N THR A 19 10.69 -17.23 7.62
CA THR A 19 11.84 -16.33 7.74
C THR A 19 11.55 -15.12 8.61
N SER A 20 10.29 -14.91 8.99
CA SER A 20 9.83 -13.77 9.78
C SER A 20 8.53 -14.10 10.50
N SER A 21 8.08 -13.18 11.35
CA SER A 21 6.86 -13.34 12.15
C SER A 21 5.55 -13.10 11.37
N GLN A 22 5.61 -12.70 10.11
CA GLN A 22 4.44 -12.47 9.25
C GLN A 22 3.49 -11.39 9.77
N VAL A 23 4.03 -10.29 10.25
CA VAL A 23 3.26 -9.20 10.85
C VAL A 23 2.83 -8.17 9.81
N ASN A 24 3.73 -7.74 8.94
CA ASN A 24 3.43 -6.73 7.93
C ASN A 24 4.16 -6.96 6.60
N LEU A 25 3.70 -6.25 5.58
CA LEU A 25 4.14 -6.44 4.19
C LEU A 25 5.64 -6.18 3.98
N THR A 26 6.28 -5.37 4.82
CA THR A 26 7.72 -5.10 4.71
C THR A 26 8.59 -6.34 4.91
N GLU A 27 8.06 -7.36 5.54
CA GLU A 27 8.79 -8.62 5.80
C GLU A 27 8.92 -9.50 4.56
N VAL A 28 8.04 -9.34 3.59
CA VAL A 28 7.99 -10.15 2.36
C VAL A 28 8.41 -9.33 1.13
N VAL A 29 7.87 -8.12 0.98
CA VAL A 29 8.10 -7.28 -0.19
C VAL A 29 9.35 -6.45 0.06
N LYS A 30 10.47 -6.92 -0.48
CA LYS A 30 11.78 -6.28 -0.34
C LYS A 30 12.50 -6.25 -1.69
N GLY A 31 13.27 -5.20 -1.92
CA GLY A 31 14.13 -5.11 -3.09
C GLY A 31 13.42 -4.89 -4.41
N ILE A 32 12.20 -4.37 -4.38
CA ILE A 32 11.48 -3.98 -5.59
C ILE A 32 11.93 -2.58 -6.00
N PRO A 33 12.45 -2.40 -7.22
CA PRO A 33 12.82 -1.08 -7.71
C PRO A 33 11.66 -0.08 -7.64
N SER A 34 11.97 1.16 -7.32
CA SER A 34 11.06 2.29 -7.17
C SER A 34 10.07 2.19 -6.01
N LEU A 35 9.89 1.05 -5.39
CA LEU A 35 9.01 0.87 -4.24
C LEU A 35 9.76 1.21 -2.96
N GLN A 36 9.32 2.27 -2.28
CA GLN A 36 9.81 2.65 -0.96
C GLN A 36 8.75 2.29 0.06
N LEU A 37 8.93 1.15 0.70
CA LEU A 37 8.04 0.61 1.71
C LEU A 37 8.73 0.73 3.07
N ARG A 38 8.17 1.57 3.96
CA ARG A 38 8.81 1.95 5.22
C ARG A 38 7.96 1.47 6.40
N ASN A 39 8.59 0.74 7.31
CA ASN A 39 7.98 0.37 8.58
C ASN A 39 8.15 1.53 9.56
N ARG A 40 7.03 2.03 10.06
CA ARG A 40 6.98 3.20 10.92
C ARG A 40 7.21 2.88 12.39
N GLU A 41 7.18 1.60 12.77
CA GLU A 41 7.09 1.19 14.18
C GLU A 41 5.93 1.89 14.93
N ASN A 42 4.91 2.25 14.16
CA ASN A 42 3.68 2.88 14.61
C ASN A 42 2.51 2.12 13.99
N TYR A 43 1.94 1.19 14.74
CA TYR A 43 0.87 0.30 14.26
C TYR A 43 -0.48 0.99 14.14
N ALA A 44 -0.63 2.19 14.69
CA ALA A 44 -1.83 3.02 14.52
C ALA A 44 -1.94 3.57 13.10
N GLN A 45 -0.85 3.61 12.34
CA GLN A 45 -0.81 4.14 10.99
C GLN A 45 -0.43 3.05 9.99
N ASP A 46 -0.89 3.20 8.74
CA ASP A 46 -0.46 2.33 7.66
C ASP A 46 1.04 2.50 7.37
N LEU A 47 1.64 1.48 6.74
CA LEU A 47 3.01 1.57 6.25
C LEU A 47 3.13 2.78 5.31
N GLN A 48 4.27 3.48 5.38
CA GLN A 48 4.56 4.56 4.44
C GLN A 48 5.04 3.96 3.12
N LEU A 49 4.26 4.14 2.07
CA LEU A 49 4.47 3.49 0.79
C LEU A 49 4.45 4.51 -0.33
N SER A 50 5.51 4.50 -1.14
CA SER A 50 5.58 5.30 -2.36
C SER A 50 6.18 4.47 -3.50
N MET A 51 5.79 4.80 -4.73
CA MET A 51 6.27 4.12 -5.93
C MET A 51 6.53 5.14 -7.01
N ARG A 52 7.75 5.15 -7.56
CA ARG A 52 8.23 6.17 -8.51
C ARG A 52 7.98 7.61 -8.00
N GLY A 53 8.04 7.80 -6.68
CA GLY A 53 7.80 9.08 -6.04
C GLY A 53 6.33 9.48 -5.89
N PHE A 54 5.38 8.63 -6.27
CA PHE A 54 3.97 8.84 -6.01
C PHE A 54 3.59 8.20 -4.67
N GLY A 55 2.75 8.90 -3.90
CA GLY A 55 2.30 8.44 -2.60
C GLY A 55 3.08 9.01 -1.42
N ALA A 56 4.25 9.61 -1.62
CA ALA A 56 5.08 10.17 -0.56
C ALA A 56 4.42 11.36 0.16
N ARG A 57 3.48 12.04 -0.48
CA ARG A 57 2.68 13.12 0.14
C ARG A 57 1.86 12.63 1.31
N SER A 58 1.47 11.37 1.29
CA SER A 58 0.65 10.79 2.34
C SER A 58 1.53 10.31 3.48
N THR A 59 1.52 11.03 4.56
CA THR A 59 2.14 10.58 5.80
C THR A 59 1.32 9.45 6.43
N PHE A 60 0.01 9.44 6.22
CA PHE A 60 -0.94 8.51 6.83
C PHE A 60 -1.83 7.88 5.76
N GLY A 61 -1.61 6.59 5.49
CA GLY A 61 -2.31 5.83 4.47
C GLY A 61 -1.57 5.78 3.13
N VAL A 62 -2.09 5.01 2.18
CA VAL A 62 -1.49 4.80 0.86
C VAL A 62 -2.24 5.61 -0.18
N ARG A 63 -1.51 6.32 -1.03
CA ARG A 63 -2.04 7.15 -2.12
C ARG A 63 -1.28 6.90 -3.41
N GLY A 64 -1.97 7.05 -4.54
CA GLY A 64 -1.35 6.96 -5.86
C GLY A 64 -0.93 5.56 -6.29
N ILE A 65 -1.23 4.55 -5.49
CA ILE A 65 -0.91 3.14 -5.72
C ILE A 65 -2.17 2.34 -5.45
N ARG A 66 -2.56 1.50 -6.42
CA ARG A 66 -3.72 0.61 -6.27
C ARG A 66 -3.28 -0.72 -5.66
N LEU A 67 -4.04 -1.20 -4.70
CA LEU A 67 -3.80 -2.47 -4.02
C LEU A 67 -4.96 -3.43 -4.28
N TYR A 68 -4.64 -4.67 -4.62
CA TYR A 68 -5.61 -5.74 -4.85
C TYR A 68 -5.22 -6.99 -4.09
N VAL A 69 -6.21 -7.73 -3.62
CA VAL A 69 -6.06 -9.08 -3.07
C VAL A 69 -6.97 -10.01 -3.86
N ASP A 70 -6.39 -10.98 -4.55
CA ASP A 70 -7.13 -11.94 -5.39
C ASP A 70 -8.08 -11.28 -6.41
N GLY A 71 -7.67 -10.15 -6.98
CA GLY A 71 -8.48 -9.38 -7.91
C GLY A 71 -9.51 -8.45 -7.27
N ILE A 72 -9.62 -8.45 -5.95
CA ILE A 72 -10.57 -7.62 -5.20
C ILE A 72 -9.83 -6.39 -4.67
N PRO A 73 -10.35 -5.15 -4.85
CA PRO A 73 -9.67 -3.96 -4.38
C PRO A 73 -9.42 -3.97 -2.86
N ALA A 74 -8.18 -3.70 -2.45
CA ALA A 74 -7.80 -3.34 -1.10
C ALA A 74 -7.60 -1.82 -0.97
N THR A 75 -7.77 -1.11 -2.08
CA THR A 75 -7.87 0.35 -2.13
C THR A 75 -9.34 0.73 -2.09
N MET A 76 -9.69 1.70 -1.24
CA MET A 76 -11.05 2.22 -1.14
C MET A 76 -11.45 2.94 -2.44
N PRO A 77 -12.74 3.07 -2.73
CA PRO A 77 -13.22 3.75 -3.95
C PRO A 77 -12.70 5.17 -4.14
N ASP A 78 -12.34 5.88 -3.07
CA ASP A 78 -11.76 7.22 -3.14
C ASP A 78 -10.24 7.23 -3.44
N GLY A 79 -9.60 6.07 -3.54
CA GLY A 79 -8.17 5.95 -3.82
C GLY A 79 -7.28 5.73 -2.58
N GLN A 80 -7.85 5.73 -1.38
CA GLN A 80 -7.08 5.44 -0.17
C GLN A 80 -6.83 3.95 -0.02
N GLY A 81 -5.56 3.54 0.04
CA GLY A 81 -5.16 2.17 0.27
C GLY A 81 -4.73 1.89 1.70
N GLN A 82 -4.84 0.63 2.10
CA GLN A 82 -4.33 0.10 3.36
C GLN A 82 -3.75 -1.30 3.16
N THR A 83 -2.73 -1.62 3.97
CA THR A 83 -2.02 -2.91 3.87
C THR A 83 -2.30 -3.83 5.06
N SER A 84 -2.91 -3.32 6.12
CA SER A 84 -3.10 -4.03 7.39
C SER A 84 -4.04 -5.24 7.30
N ASN A 85 -4.88 -5.32 6.27
CA ASN A 85 -5.78 -6.44 6.02
C ASN A 85 -5.19 -7.53 5.13
N ILE A 86 -3.94 -7.37 4.67
CA ILE A 86 -3.27 -8.38 3.85
C ILE A 86 -2.74 -9.49 4.77
N ASP A 87 -3.20 -10.71 4.54
CA ASP A 87 -2.81 -11.89 5.32
C ASP A 87 -1.56 -12.55 4.73
N LEU A 88 -0.43 -12.40 5.42
CA LEU A 88 0.84 -12.97 4.98
C LEU A 88 0.91 -14.49 5.18
N SER A 89 0.15 -15.03 6.13
CA SER A 89 0.17 -16.48 6.41
C SER A 89 -0.46 -17.31 5.30
N SER A 90 -1.34 -16.72 4.49
CA SER A 90 -1.95 -17.37 3.34
C SER A 90 -1.46 -16.81 2.00
N LEU A 91 -0.45 -15.96 2.01
CA LEU A 91 0.08 -15.33 0.81
C LEU A 91 0.79 -16.36 -0.09
N ASP A 92 0.47 -16.34 -1.38
CA ASP A 92 1.18 -17.11 -2.41
C ASP A 92 2.27 -16.28 -3.07
N HIS A 93 1.90 -15.13 -3.62
CA HIS A 93 2.85 -14.22 -4.26
C HIS A 93 2.32 -12.78 -4.30
N VAL A 94 3.24 -11.86 -4.57
CA VAL A 94 2.96 -10.46 -4.81
C VAL A 94 3.52 -10.07 -6.16
N GLU A 95 2.73 -9.38 -6.98
CA GLU A 95 3.20 -8.75 -8.21
C GLU A 95 3.16 -7.23 -8.03
N VAL A 96 4.24 -6.56 -8.40
CA VAL A 96 4.36 -5.11 -8.34
C VAL A 96 4.54 -4.59 -9.75
N LEU A 97 3.62 -3.75 -10.20
CA LEU A 97 3.64 -3.11 -11.49
C LEU A 97 3.99 -1.64 -11.28
N THR A 98 5.19 -1.25 -11.71
CA THR A 98 5.64 0.14 -11.55
C THR A 98 5.20 0.98 -12.73
N GLY A 99 4.75 2.21 -12.45
CA GLY A 99 4.17 3.11 -13.45
C GLY A 99 2.66 2.97 -13.60
N PRO A 100 2.02 3.84 -14.37
CA PRO A 100 0.58 3.83 -14.52
C PRO A 100 0.10 2.67 -15.41
N PHE A 101 -0.81 1.86 -14.88
CA PHE A 101 -1.57 0.84 -15.61
C PHE A 101 -3.04 1.26 -15.67
N SER A 102 -3.28 2.50 -16.08
CA SER A 102 -4.56 3.19 -15.95
C SER A 102 -5.69 2.54 -16.73
N SER A 103 -5.39 1.90 -17.86
CA SER A 103 -6.42 1.22 -18.64
C SER A 103 -7.06 0.04 -17.89
N LEU A 104 -6.30 -0.65 -17.03
CA LEU A 104 -6.83 -1.75 -16.20
C LEU A 104 -7.29 -1.30 -14.82
N TYR A 105 -6.52 -0.41 -14.18
CA TYR A 105 -6.67 -0.13 -12.75
C TYR A 105 -7.13 1.29 -12.42
N GLY A 106 -7.10 2.20 -13.40
CA GLY A 106 -7.67 3.55 -13.28
C GLY A 106 -6.87 4.49 -12.39
N ASN A 107 -7.47 4.92 -11.30
CA ASN A 107 -6.97 5.97 -10.40
C ASN A 107 -5.66 5.59 -9.70
N SER A 108 -4.55 5.69 -10.45
CA SER A 108 -3.20 5.33 -9.99
C SER A 108 -2.17 5.96 -10.92
N SER A 109 -1.14 6.59 -10.36
CA SER A 109 -0.03 7.16 -11.13
C SER A 109 1.29 6.45 -10.85
N GLY A 110 1.48 5.94 -9.63
CA GLY A 110 2.71 5.31 -9.19
C GLY A 110 2.81 3.85 -9.60
N GLY A 111 1.73 3.12 -9.52
CA GLY A 111 1.71 1.70 -9.84
C GLY A 111 0.60 0.92 -9.14
N THR A 112 0.73 -0.39 -9.21
CA THR A 112 -0.26 -1.33 -8.68
C THR A 112 0.45 -2.49 -7.99
N ILE A 113 -0.07 -2.91 -6.85
CA ILE A 113 0.39 -4.08 -6.11
C ILE A 113 -0.73 -5.11 -6.09
N LEU A 114 -0.45 -6.27 -6.68
CA LEU A 114 -1.38 -7.39 -6.77
C LEU A 114 -0.92 -8.49 -5.81
N THR A 115 -1.67 -8.75 -4.77
CA THR A 115 -1.41 -9.87 -3.87
C THR A 115 -2.33 -11.01 -4.21
N SER A 116 -1.80 -12.23 -4.17
CA SER A 116 -2.55 -13.46 -4.41
C SER A 116 -2.39 -14.38 -3.23
N THR A 117 -3.49 -14.88 -2.69
CA THR A 117 -3.48 -15.85 -1.61
C THR A 117 -3.50 -17.29 -2.17
N LYS A 118 -3.02 -18.23 -1.36
CA LYS A 118 -2.95 -19.65 -1.73
C LYS A 118 -4.34 -20.22 -1.95
N GLU A 119 -4.45 -21.14 -2.91
CA GLU A 119 -5.59 -22.05 -3.04
C GLU A 119 -5.32 -23.31 -2.24
N GLY A 120 -6.36 -23.89 -1.67
CA GLY A 120 -6.26 -25.16 -0.96
C GLY A 120 -5.85 -26.29 -1.91
N GLN A 121 -4.95 -27.16 -1.45
CA GLN A 121 -4.42 -28.27 -2.24
C GLN A 121 -4.25 -29.53 -1.40
N GLY A 122 -4.41 -30.66 -2.04
CA GLY A 122 -4.12 -31.97 -1.44
C GLY A 122 -5.00 -32.32 -0.26
N LYS A 123 -4.44 -33.06 0.68
CA LYS A 123 -5.13 -33.48 1.90
C LYS A 123 -5.45 -32.31 2.80
N ASP A 124 -6.49 -32.46 3.59
CA ASP A 124 -6.78 -31.50 4.65
C ASP A 124 -5.60 -31.39 5.61
N SER A 125 -5.26 -30.17 6.00
CA SER A 125 -4.19 -29.92 6.95
C SER A 125 -4.58 -28.84 7.95
N ILE A 126 -3.94 -28.90 9.12
CA ILE A 126 -4.02 -27.90 10.17
C ILE A 126 -2.60 -27.40 10.41
N GLU A 127 -2.45 -26.08 10.39
CA GLU A 127 -1.19 -25.41 10.70
C GLU A 127 -1.37 -24.56 11.95
N LEU A 128 -0.49 -24.75 12.92
CA LEU A 128 -0.39 -23.90 14.10
C LEU A 128 0.98 -23.24 14.10
N SER A 129 1.01 -21.93 14.37
CA SER A 129 2.24 -21.16 14.43
C SER A 129 2.25 -20.24 15.64
N TYR A 130 3.45 -20.05 16.18
CA TYR A 130 3.72 -19.08 17.23
C TYR A 130 5.07 -18.44 16.99
N SER A 131 5.15 -17.12 17.15
CA SER A 131 6.41 -16.40 17.12
C SER A 131 6.44 -15.35 18.22
N GLY A 132 7.64 -15.08 18.70
CA GLY A 132 7.89 -14.04 19.68
C GLY A 132 9.12 -13.24 19.28
N GLY A 133 9.35 -12.12 19.94
CA GLY A 133 10.49 -11.28 19.62
C GLY A 133 10.65 -10.11 20.56
N SER A 134 11.54 -9.20 20.18
CA SER A 134 11.81 -7.97 20.90
C SER A 134 10.52 -7.16 21.11
N HIS A 135 10.49 -6.35 22.17
CA HIS A 135 9.36 -5.49 22.54
C HIS A 135 8.10 -6.27 22.88
N ASP A 136 8.25 -7.46 23.44
CA ASP A 136 7.17 -8.39 23.76
C ASP A 136 6.25 -8.68 22.57
N LYS A 137 6.83 -8.70 21.37
CA LYS A 137 6.09 -9.14 20.17
C LYS A 137 5.71 -10.59 20.32
N SER A 138 4.44 -10.90 20.05
CA SER A 138 3.96 -12.26 19.93
C SER A 138 2.91 -12.38 18.85
N ARG A 139 2.91 -13.48 18.12
CA ARG A 139 1.91 -13.81 17.12
C ARG A 139 1.57 -15.28 17.19
N ALA A 140 0.28 -15.58 17.30
CA ALA A 140 -0.26 -16.94 17.17
C ALA A 140 -1.08 -17.03 15.89
N GLY A 141 -0.95 -18.11 15.15
CA GLY A 141 -1.65 -18.32 13.89
C GLY A 141 -2.22 -19.72 13.75
N LEU A 142 -3.33 -19.81 13.01
CA LEU A 142 -3.99 -21.05 12.63
C LEU A 142 -4.32 -20.98 11.14
N VAL A 143 -3.99 -22.02 10.38
CA VAL A 143 -4.40 -22.17 8.99
C VAL A 143 -5.00 -23.56 8.80
N LEU A 144 -6.22 -23.59 8.28
CA LEU A 144 -6.90 -24.81 7.82
C LEU A 144 -6.94 -24.78 6.30
N GLN A 145 -6.52 -25.84 5.63
CA GLN A 145 -6.54 -25.89 4.18
C GLN A 145 -6.79 -27.30 3.65
N GLY A 146 -7.33 -27.37 2.44
CA GLY A 146 -7.51 -28.62 1.73
C GLY A 146 -7.95 -28.41 0.30
N GLY A 147 -7.63 -29.37 -0.58
CA GLY A 147 -8.07 -29.39 -1.95
C GLY A 147 -9.54 -29.77 -2.10
N ALA A 148 -10.07 -29.58 -3.31
CA ALA A 148 -11.42 -30.01 -3.64
C ALA A 148 -11.55 -31.54 -3.52
N LYS A 149 -12.66 -31.98 -2.92
CA LYS A 149 -12.94 -33.40 -2.69
C LYS A 149 -13.59 -34.08 -3.89
N GLY A 150 -14.16 -33.30 -4.79
CA GLY A 150 -14.84 -33.79 -5.98
C GLY A 150 -15.11 -32.67 -6.97
N ALA A 151 -15.70 -33.04 -8.13
CA ALA A 151 -16.12 -32.07 -9.14
C ALA A 151 -17.14 -31.10 -8.55
N ASN A 152 -17.01 -29.79 -8.85
CA ASN A 152 -17.85 -28.72 -8.34
C ASN A 152 -17.83 -28.52 -6.81
N GLU A 153 -16.87 -29.11 -6.13
CA GLU A 153 -16.64 -28.86 -4.70
C GLU A 153 -15.50 -27.87 -4.52
N PRO A 154 -15.53 -27.05 -3.45
CA PRO A 154 -14.49 -26.04 -3.25
C PRO A 154 -13.23 -26.61 -2.62
N SER A 155 -12.09 -26.05 -2.99
CA SER A 155 -10.91 -26.04 -2.14
C SER A 155 -11.00 -24.88 -1.15
N TYR A 156 -10.25 -24.94 -0.06
CA TYR A 156 -10.35 -23.91 0.97
C TYR A 156 -9.00 -23.60 1.62
N VAL A 157 -8.84 -22.35 2.02
CA VAL A 157 -7.78 -21.89 2.92
C VAL A 157 -8.42 -20.91 3.90
N ILE A 158 -8.39 -21.25 5.18
CA ILE A 158 -8.95 -20.41 6.25
C ILE A 158 -7.84 -20.12 7.24
N SER A 159 -7.57 -18.85 7.48
CA SER A 159 -6.52 -18.43 8.40
C SER A 159 -7.06 -17.50 9.48
N SER A 160 -6.48 -17.59 10.66
CA SER A 160 -6.78 -16.71 11.79
C SER A 160 -5.50 -16.43 12.55
N SER A 161 -5.27 -15.18 12.92
CA SER A 161 -4.08 -14.81 13.67
C SER A 161 -4.39 -13.74 14.70
N TYR A 162 -3.59 -13.75 15.76
CA TYR A 162 -3.57 -12.73 16.80
C TYR A 162 -2.14 -12.23 16.99
N PHE A 163 -1.96 -10.92 16.95
CA PHE A 163 -0.68 -10.25 17.15
C PHE A 163 -0.78 -9.25 18.29
N ASP A 164 0.26 -9.17 19.11
CA ASP A 164 0.37 -8.28 20.25
C ASP A 164 1.82 -7.80 20.39
N THR A 165 2.02 -6.55 20.77
CA THR A 165 3.34 -5.98 21.04
C THR A 165 3.23 -4.78 21.97
N ASP A 166 4.27 -4.56 22.79
CA ASP A 166 4.43 -3.31 23.54
C ASP A 166 4.99 -2.17 22.67
N GLY A 167 5.60 -2.52 21.52
CA GLY A 167 6.22 -1.57 20.60
C GLY A 167 7.63 -1.15 21.03
N TYR A 168 8.38 -0.63 20.07
CA TYR A 168 9.75 -0.13 20.30
C TYR A 168 9.77 1.15 21.12
N ARG A 169 8.82 2.05 20.87
CA ARG A 169 8.74 3.36 21.51
C ARG A 169 7.73 3.37 22.66
N GLU A 170 7.83 4.35 23.52
CA GLU A 170 6.79 4.64 24.50
C GLU A 170 5.47 4.86 23.79
N HIS A 171 4.38 4.32 24.32
CA HIS A 171 3.03 4.49 23.78
C HIS A 171 2.91 4.04 22.30
N SER A 172 3.48 2.88 21.97
CA SER A 172 3.44 2.28 20.64
C SER A 172 2.92 0.85 20.63
N GLY A 173 2.28 0.42 21.70
CA GLY A 173 1.67 -0.92 21.80
C GLY A 173 0.53 -1.12 20.81
N ALA A 174 0.31 -2.37 20.41
CA ALA A 174 -0.74 -2.72 19.45
C ALA A 174 -1.24 -4.14 19.65
N GLU A 175 -2.51 -4.34 19.28
CA GLU A 175 -3.17 -5.64 19.18
C GLU A 175 -3.85 -5.73 17.81
N LYS A 176 -3.74 -6.90 17.16
CA LYS A 176 -4.34 -7.12 15.83
C LYS A 176 -4.91 -8.53 15.74
N VAL A 177 -6.17 -8.61 15.34
CA VAL A 177 -6.82 -9.85 14.90
C VAL A 177 -6.99 -9.79 13.40
N LEU A 178 -6.61 -10.85 12.70
CA LEU A 178 -6.75 -10.95 11.25
C LEU A 178 -7.27 -12.33 10.88
N ASN A 179 -8.41 -12.38 10.20
CA ASN A 179 -8.99 -13.59 9.67
C ASN A 179 -9.15 -13.46 8.16
N ASN A 180 -8.80 -14.50 7.42
CA ASN A 180 -8.98 -14.56 5.98
C ASN A 180 -9.46 -15.94 5.57
N ALA A 181 -10.41 -16.00 4.63
CA ALA A 181 -10.91 -17.26 4.10
C ALA A 181 -11.02 -17.15 2.58
N LYS A 182 -10.56 -18.19 1.90
CA LYS A 182 -10.67 -18.30 0.42
C LYS A 182 -11.24 -19.67 0.09
N LEU A 183 -12.37 -19.67 -0.62
CA LEU A 183 -12.97 -20.84 -1.22
C LEU A 183 -12.85 -20.72 -2.74
N SER A 184 -12.40 -21.80 -3.39
CA SER A 184 -12.18 -21.82 -4.83
C SER A 184 -12.87 -23.03 -5.46
N TRP A 185 -13.68 -22.79 -6.50
CA TRP A 185 -14.36 -23.80 -7.28
C TRP A 185 -13.80 -23.83 -8.70
N ASN A 186 -13.46 -25.00 -9.18
CA ASN A 186 -13.22 -25.26 -10.59
C ASN A 186 -14.37 -26.11 -11.10
N LEU A 187 -15.34 -25.49 -11.79
CA LEU A 187 -16.55 -26.13 -12.22
C LEU A 187 -16.33 -26.90 -13.52
N VAL A 188 -17.20 -27.91 -13.76
CA VAL A 188 -17.10 -28.76 -14.97
C VAL A 188 -17.37 -27.99 -16.27
N ASP A 189 -18.07 -26.86 -16.21
CA ASP A 189 -18.29 -25.98 -17.36
C ASP A 189 -17.10 -25.09 -17.72
N GLY A 190 -15.98 -25.23 -17.01
CA GLY A 190 -14.78 -24.43 -17.16
C GLY A 190 -14.76 -23.14 -16.34
N SER A 191 -15.84 -22.83 -15.62
CA SER A 191 -15.88 -21.67 -14.74
C SER A 191 -14.94 -21.83 -13.55
N LYS A 192 -14.31 -20.73 -13.14
CA LYS A 192 -13.56 -20.65 -11.89
C LYS A 192 -14.19 -19.57 -11.01
N ILE A 193 -14.52 -19.94 -9.78
CA ILE A 193 -15.09 -19.02 -8.79
C ILE A 193 -14.14 -18.96 -7.58
N ASN A 194 -13.79 -17.76 -7.15
CA ASN A 194 -13.10 -17.54 -5.88
C ASN A 194 -13.98 -16.67 -5.00
N TRP A 195 -14.20 -17.08 -3.77
CA TRP A 195 -14.83 -16.28 -2.74
C TRP A 195 -13.82 -15.99 -1.65
N VAL A 196 -13.55 -14.72 -1.40
CA VAL A 196 -12.56 -14.28 -0.41
C VAL A 196 -13.26 -13.40 0.62
N THR A 197 -13.11 -13.73 1.89
CA THR A 197 -13.62 -12.96 3.03
C THR A 197 -12.47 -12.61 3.96
N ASN A 198 -12.44 -11.36 4.41
CA ASN A 198 -11.37 -10.84 5.24
C ASN A 198 -11.96 -10.02 6.39
N TYR A 199 -11.42 -10.22 7.59
CA TYR A 199 -11.76 -9.44 8.78
C TYR A 199 -10.48 -9.01 9.49
N VAL A 200 -10.39 -7.72 9.83
CA VAL A 200 -9.29 -7.20 10.63
C VAL A 200 -9.82 -6.30 11.74
N LYS A 201 -9.24 -6.45 12.92
CA LYS A 201 -9.48 -5.56 14.06
C LYS A 201 -8.15 -5.16 14.67
N ILE A 202 -7.93 -3.85 14.79
CA ILE A 202 -6.68 -3.29 15.30
C ILE A 202 -7.01 -2.28 16.40
N HIS A 203 -6.31 -2.40 17.52
CA HIS A 203 -6.18 -1.36 18.52
C HIS A 203 -4.70 -1.01 18.64
N ALA A 204 -4.34 0.25 18.46
CA ALA A 204 -2.94 0.66 18.48
C ALA A 204 -2.77 2.06 19.08
N ASP A 205 -1.76 2.19 19.92
CA ASP A 205 -1.30 3.46 20.44
C ASP A 205 -0.38 4.13 19.43
N ASP A 206 -0.41 5.46 19.38
CA ASP A 206 0.38 6.26 18.46
C ASP A 206 1.41 7.10 19.24
N PRO A 207 2.71 6.79 19.09
CA PRO A 207 3.76 7.54 19.79
C PRO A 207 4.03 8.91 19.18
N GLN A 208 3.57 9.14 17.94
CA GLN A 208 3.81 10.33 17.13
C GLN A 208 5.30 10.56 16.82
N GLY A 209 5.57 11.57 15.99
CA GLY A 209 6.93 11.88 15.57
C GLY A 209 7.74 12.63 16.61
N LEU A 210 9.05 12.69 16.38
CA LEU A 210 10.02 13.45 17.17
C LEU A 210 10.71 14.50 16.30
N ASN A 211 11.07 15.62 16.88
CA ASN A 211 12.01 16.53 16.23
C ASN A 211 13.45 15.97 16.38
N ARG A 212 14.42 16.62 15.74
CA ARG A 212 15.79 16.11 15.72
C ARG A 212 16.40 16.04 17.13
N ASP A 213 16.20 17.06 17.97
CA ASP A 213 16.74 17.10 19.32
C ASP A 213 16.12 16.01 20.20
N GLN A 214 14.83 15.81 20.09
CA GLN A 214 14.11 14.74 20.80
C GLN A 214 14.59 13.35 20.34
N TRP A 215 14.79 13.17 19.06
CA TRP A 215 15.32 11.91 18.50
C TRP A 215 16.74 11.64 19.02
N ASN A 216 17.61 12.64 18.99
CA ASN A 216 18.98 12.51 19.50
C ASN A 216 19.03 12.23 21.01
N ALA A 217 18.11 12.82 21.77
CA ALA A 217 18.05 12.64 23.21
C ALA A 217 17.57 11.24 23.60
N ASN A 218 16.49 10.77 22.99
CA ASN A 218 15.93 9.44 23.26
C ASN A 218 15.01 9.00 22.12
N PRO A 219 15.45 8.12 21.23
CA PRO A 219 14.62 7.67 20.08
C PRO A 219 13.39 6.88 20.50
N LYS A 220 13.34 6.36 21.71
CA LYS A 220 12.18 5.59 22.21
C LYS A 220 11.10 6.46 22.81
N GLN A 221 11.37 7.74 23.07
CA GLN A 221 10.42 8.59 23.78
C GLN A 221 9.17 8.90 22.98
N GLN A 222 8.06 9.04 23.68
CA GLN A 222 6.95 9.89 23.28
C GLN A 222 7.20 11.28 23.87
N VAL A 223 6.94 12.35 23.12
CA VAL A 223 7.08 13.72 23.66
C VAL A 223 6.23 13.85 24.92
N PRO A 224 6.81 14.26 26.08
CA PRO A 224 6.11 14.22 27.37
C PRO A 224 4.77 14.97 27.39
N PHE A 225 4.69 16.14 26.75
CA PHE A 225 3.46 16.92 26.63
C PHE A 225 2.33 16.14 25.94
N LEU A 226 2.65 15.25 25.01
CA LEU A 226 1.68 14.50 24.22
C LEU A 226 1.05 13.33 24.97
N LYS A 227 1.65 12.89 26.08
CA LYS A 227 1.17 11.73 26.84
C LYS A 227 -0.26 11.92 27.37
N GLN A 228 -0.64 13.14 27.72
CA GLN A 228 -1.96 13.46 28.25
C GLN A 228 -3.11 13.16 27.28
N PHE A 229 -2.83 13.14 25.96
CA PHE A 229 -3.86 12.98 24.94
C PHE A 229 -4.23 11.52 24.68
N ASN A 230 -3.42 10.58 25.13
CA ASN A 230 -3.61 9.14 24.87
C ASN A 230 -3.95 8.87 23.40
N VAL A 231 -3.09 9.33 22.51
CA VAL A 231 -3.29 9.23 21.06
C VAL A 231 -3.31 7.77 20.64
N ARG A 232 -4.37 7.37 19.95
CA ARG A 232 -4.60 5.97 19.58
C ARG A 232 -5.59 5.85 18.45
N LYS A 233 -5.67 4.67 17.86
CA LYS A 233 -6.57 4.37 16.74
C LYS A 233 -7.16 2.98 16.91
N ASP A 234 -8.47 2.89 16.71
CA ASP A 234 -9.21 1.64 16.62
C ASP A 234 -9.75 1.48 15.21
N ILE A 235 -9.51 0.31 14.63
CA ILE A 235 -9.93 -0.03 13.28
C ILE A 235 -10.64 -1.38 13.31
N GLU A 236 -11.78 -1.47 12.62
CA GLU A 236 -12.46 -2.72 12.37
C GLU A 236 -12.97 -2.74 10.94
N GLN A 237 -12.60 -3.77 10.17
CA GLN A 237 -12.98 -3.88 8.77
C GLN A 237 -13.37 -5.30 8.42
N THR A 238 -14.50 -5.43 7.73
CA THR A 238 -14.95 -6.68 7.12
C THR A 238 -15.12 -6.44 5.63
N GLN A 239 -14.58 -7.35 4.82
CA GLN A 239 -14.70 -7.28 3.37
C GLN A 239 -14.93 -8.68 2.81
N THR A 240 -15.81 -8.78 1.82
CA THR A 240 -16.02 -10.02 1.06
C THR A 240 -16.08 -9.71 -0.42
N GLY A 241 -15.61 -10.63 -1.24
CA GLY A 241 -15.64 -10.48 -2.68
C GLY A 241 -15.68 -11.83 -3.38
N VAL A 242 -16.18 -11.82 -4.60
CA VAL A 242 -16.29 -12.99 -5.47
C VAL A 242 -15.72 -12.63 -6.82
N THR A 243 -14.89 -13.50 -7.37
CA THR A 243 -14.46 -13.44 -8.75
C THR A 243 -14.97 -14.66 -9.51
N TRP A 244 -15.37 -14.47 -10.74
CA TRP A 244 -15.84 -15.53 -11.63
C TRP A 244 -15.20 -15.35 -12.99
N SER A 245 -14.67 -16.42 -13.55
CA SER A 245 -14.16 -16.42 -14.92
C SER A 245 -14.70 -17.65 -15.65
N LYS A 246 -15.05 -17.49 -16.92
CA LYS A 246 -15.55 -18.58 -17.75
C LYS A 246 -15.09 -18.42 -19.19
N PRO A 247 -14.34 -19.40 -19.75
CA PRO A 247 -14.16 -19.51 -21.18
C PRO A 247 -15.48 -19.96 -21.81
N ILE A 248 -16.10 -19.07 -22.61
CA ILE A 248 -17.32 -19.40 -23.36
C ILE A 248 -17.00 -20.38 -24.50
N ASN A 249 -15.88 -20.13 -25.17
CA ASN A 249 -15.28 -20.96 -26.19
C ASN A 249 -13.79 -20.63 -26.30
N ASP A 250 -13.09 -21.16 -27.31
CA ASP A 250 -11.65 -20.94 -27.47
C ASP A 250 -11.26 -19.46 -27.70
N LYS A 251 -12.23 -18.64 -28.14
CA LYS A 251 -11.98 -17.23 -28.50
C LYS A 251 -12.58 -16.22 -27.54
N ASN A 252 -13.51 -16.61 -26.70
CA ASN A 252 -14.25 -15.69 -25.85
C ASN A 252 -14.18 -16.11 -24.39
N GLU A 253 -13.86 -15.17 -23.53
CA GLU A 253 -13.78 -15.36 -22.08
C GLU A 253 -14.53 -14.23 -21.37
N LEU A 254 -15.29 -14.57 -20.34
CA LEU A 254 -15.95 -13.61 -19.47
C LEU A 254 -15.31 -13.61 -18.10
N TYR A 255 -15.24 -12.43 -17.51
CA TYR A 255 -14.79 -12.22 -16.15
C TYR A 255 -15.76 -11.29 -15.44
N ALA A 256 -16.08 -11.62 -14.18
CA ALA A 256 -16.87 -10.76 -13.30
C ALA A 256 -16.30 -10.79 -11.90
N MET A 257 -16.32 -9.64 -11.25
CA MET A 257 -15.94 -9.50 -9.85
C MET A 257 -16.97 -8.60 -9.16
N ALA A 258 -17.31 -8.93 -7.93
CA ALA A 258 -18.12 -8.07 -7.06
C ALA A 258 -17.59 -8.13 -5.64
N TYR A 259 -17.65 -7.01 -4.93
CA TYR A 259 -17.20 -6.93 -3.54
C TYR A 259 -18.06 -5.96 -2.73
N LEU A 260 -18.05 -6.17 -1.44
CA LEU A 260 -18.63 -5.25 -0.47
C LEU A 260 -17.83 -5.29 0.83
N GLY A 261 -17.84 -4.19 1.57
CA GLY A 261 -17.14 -4.10 2.84
C GLY A 261 -17.67 -2.99 3.73
N ASN A 262 -17.26 -3.07 4.98
CA ASN A 262 -17.53 -2.06 6.01
C ASN A 262 -16.23 -1.78 6.76
N ARG A 263 -15.94 -0.51 6.98
CA ARG A 263 -14.74 -0.08 7.73
C ARG A 263 -15.15 0.95 8.77
N GLN A 264 -14.78 0.71 10.02
CA GLN A 264 -14.99 1.63 11.13
C GLN A 264 -13.63 2.06 11.68
N VAL A 265 -13.45 3.37 11.88
CA VAL A 265 -12.23 3.94 12.44
C VAL A 265 -12.59 4.99 13.48
N THR A 266 -11.96 4.89 14.65
CA THR A 266 -11.96 5.93 15.66
C THR A 266 -10.52 6.31 15.97
N GLN A 267 -10.18 7.60 15.84
CA GLN A 267 -8.83 8.10 16.08
C GLN A 267 -8.85 9.28 17.05
N TYR A 268 -8.06 9.16 18.11
CA TYR A 268 -7.85 10.21 19.09
C TYR A 268 -6.55 10.93 18.79
N GLN A 269 -6.56 12.25 18.75
CA GLN A 269 -5.45 13.08 18.34
C GLN A 269 -4.98 14.01 19.47
N SER A 270 -3.79 14.58 19.30
CA SER A 270 -3.14 15.45 20.29
C SER A 270 -3.40 16.94 20.02
N ILE A 271 -4.66 17.32 19.94
CA ILE A 271 -5.03 18.71 19.68
C ILE A 271 -5.44 19.36 20.99
N PRO A 272 -4.77 20.44 21.46
CA PRO A 272 -5.14 21.11 22.69
C PRO A 272 -6.51 21.76 22.63
N LYS A 273 -7.16 21.87 23.79
CA LYS A 273 -8.44 22.56 23.94
C LYS A 273 -8.41 23.98 23.37
N SER A 274 -7.34 24.72 23.62
CA SER A 274 -7.18 26.10 23.13
C SER A 274 -7.29 26.19 21.59
N THR A 275 -6.74 25.23 20.87
CA THR A 275 -6.83 25.15 19.41
C THR A 275 -8.27 24.86 18.96
N GLN A 276 -8.94 23.96 19.62
CA GLN A 276 -10.33 23.59 19.31
C GLN A 276 -11.30 24.73 19.62
N ASP A 277 -11.07 25.47 20.71
CA ASP A 277 -11.89 26.61 21.11
C ASP A 277 -11.64 27.87 20.28
N ALA A 278 -10.51 27.97 19.60
CA ALA A 278 -10.12 29.15 18.83
C ALA A 278 -11.04 29.43 17.64
N SER A 279 -11.75 28.43 17.15
CA SER A 279 -12.65 28.56 16.01
C SER A 279 -13.82 27.59 16.11
N ILE A 280 -15.02 28.10 15.83
CA ILE A 280 -16.22 27.25 15.66
C ILE A 280 -16.08 26.29 14.49
N ASN A 281 -15.18 26.56 13.56
CA ASN A 281 -14.93 25.75 12.38
C ASN A 281 -14.00 24.55 12.65
N HIS A 282 -13.40 24.48 13.82
CA HIS A 282 -12.53 23.36 14.18
C HIS A 282 -13.32 22.07 14.42
N ALA A 283 -12.92 20.99 13.78
CA ALA A 283 -13.64 19.72 13.82
C ALA A 283 -13.35 18.86 15.06
N GLY A 284 -12.60 19.38 16.04
CA GLY A 284 -12.26 18.67 17.27
C GLY A 284 -11.03 17.80 17.16
N GLY A 285 -10.72 17.05 18.21
CA GLY A 285 -9.54 16.19 18.33
C GLY A 285 -9.83 14.69 18.21
N VAL A 286 -11.06 14.29 17.86
CA VAL A 286 -11.45 12.90 17.62
C VAL A 286 -12.07 12.79 16.24
N ILE A 287 -11.59 11.83 15.45
CA ILE A 287 -12.18 11.43 14.17
C ILE A 287 -12.89 10.10 14.39
N ASP A 288 -14.16 10.03 13.95
CA ASP A 288 -14.96 8.82 14.04
C ASP A 288 -15.74 8.67 12.72
N PHE A 289 -15.47 7.60 11.98
CA PHE A 289 -16.21 7.33 10.76
C PHE A 289 -16.49 5.86 10.53
N GLU A 290 -17.56 5.62 9.80
CA GLU A 290 -17.94 4.32 9.28
C GLU A 290 -18.16 4.44 7.78
N ARG A 291 -17.57 3.50 7.02
CA ARG A 291 -17.66 3.42 5.55
C ARG A 291 -18.31 2.12 5.14
N ASP A 292 -19.33 2.21 4.30
CA ASP A 292 -19.80 1.09 3.50
C ASP A 292 -19.32 1.29 2.07
N TYR A 293 -18.67 0.27 1.52
CA TYR A 293 -18.11 0.35 0.17
C TYR A 293 -18.39 -0.93 -0.58
N TYR A 294 -18.60 -0.80 -1.90
CA TYR A 294 -18.93 -1.91 -2.76
C TYR A 294 -18.58 -1.59 -4.21
N GLY A 295 -18.54 -2.63 -5.04
CA GLY A 295 -18.27 -2.44 -6.45
C GLY A 295 -18.31 -3.72 -7.25
N ALA A 296 -18.05 -3.58 -8.54
CA ALA A 296 -18.04 -4.67 -9.50
C ALA A 296 -17.12 -4.34 -10.67
N ASP A 297 -16.65 -5.38 -11.35
CA ASP A 297 -15.90 -5.28 -12.60
C ASP A 297 -16.39 -6.37 -13.55
N PHE A 298 -16.75 -5.99 -14.76
CA PHE A 298 -17.19 -6.93 -15.80
C PHE A 298 -16.30 -6.77 -17.02
N ARG A 299 -15.79 -7.89 -17.56
CA ARG A 299 -14.89 -7.85 -18.70
C ARG A 299 -15.15 -9.03 -19.64
N TRP A 300 -15.19 -8.71 -20.92
CA TRP A 300 -15.14 -9.68 -21.98
C TRP A 300 -13.78 -9.61 -22.67
N THR A 301 -13.17 -10.77 -22.93
CA THR A 301 -11.92 -10.88 -23.68
C THR A 301 -12.15 -11.75 -24.92
N GLY A 302 -11.84 -11.19 -26.10
CA GLY A 302 -11.88 -11.88 -27.37
C GLY A 302 -10.47 -12.15 -27.88
N LYS A 303 -10.19 -13.41 -28.19
CA LYS A 303 -8.89 -13.88 -28.71
C LYS A 303 -9.05 -14.28 -30.16
N GLU A 304 -8.14 -13.84 -31.04
CA GLU A 304 -8.11 -14.22 -32.44
C GLU A 304 -9.42 -13.91 -33.24
N LEU A 305 -10.22 -12.96 -32.77
CA LEU A 305 -11.36 -12.45 -33.55
C LEU A 305 -10.87 -11.62 -34.75
N LEU A 306 -9.76 -10.93 -34.58
CA LEU A 306 -8.90 -10.40 -35.62
C LEU A 306 -7.56 -11.15 -35.54
N PRO A 307 -6.85 -11.35 -36.67
CA PRO A 307 -5.62 -12.12 -36.68
C PRO A 307 -4.59 -11.58 -35.69
N ASN A 308 -4.03 -12.48 -34.85
CA ASN A 308 -2.99 -12.18 -33.89
C ASN A 308 -3.36 -11.05 -32.90
N THR A 309 -4.65 -10.90 -32.61
CA THR A 309 -5.16 -9.80 -31.79
C THR A 309 -5.99 -10.35 -30.62
N THR A 310 -5.73 -9.81 -29.43
CA THR A 310 -6.56 -10.03 -28.24
C THR A 310 -7.17 -8.69 -27.82
N VAL A 311 -8.46 -8.65 -27.61
CA VAL A 311 -9.20 -7.45 -27.21
C VAL A 311 -9.96 -7.71 -25.93
N SER A 312 -9.88 -6.79 -24.97
CA SER A 312 -10.67 -6.81 -23.75
C SER A 312 -11.50 -5.55 -23.65
N VAL A 313 -12.78 -5.70 -23.33
CA VAL A 313 -13.72 -4.60 -23.09
C VAL A 313 -14.35 -4.83 -21.74
N GLY A 314 -14.37 -3.81 -20.90
CA GLY A 314 -14.93 -3.93 -19.57
C GLY A 314 -15.49 -2.64 -19.02
N VAL A 315 -16.12 -2.78 -17.86
CA VAL A 315 -16.62 -1.67 -17.05
C VAL A 315 -16.38 -1.96 -15.58
N ALA A 316 -15.80 -1.00 -14.88
CA ALA A 316 -15.58 -1.04 -13.44
C ALA A 316 -16.50 -0.04 -12.73
N LEU A 317 -17.11 -0.48 -11.63
CA LEU A 317 -18.02 0.31 -10.81
C LEU A 317 -17.55 0.24 -9.36
N ASP A 318 -17.51 1.39 -8.70
CA ASP A 318 -17.20 1.47 -7.27
C ASP A 318 -18.10 2.52 -6.63
N ALA A 319 -18.46 2.29 -5.37
CA ALA A 319 -19.22 3.23 -4.58
C ALA A 319 -18.85 3.15 -3.12
N MET A 320 -18.98 4.27 -2.41
CA MET A 320 -18.68 4.37 -0.98
C MET A 320 -19.61 5.38 -0.32
N ASP A 321 -20.14 5.00 0.83
CA ASP A 321 -20.92 5.86 1.73
C ASP A 321 -20.16 5.97 3.04
N GLU A 322 -19.88 7.20 3.49
CA GLU A 322 -19.16 7.46 4.72
C GLU A 322 -20.00 8.31 5.66
N ASP A 323 -20.23 7.82 6.88
CA ASP A 323 -20.75 8.60 7.99
C ASP A 323 -19.54 9.07 8.81
N ARG A 324 -19.25 10.36 8.76
CA ARG A 324 -18.06 10.95 9.40
C ARG A 324 -18.47 11.95 10.47
N LYS A 325 -17.92 11.75 11.68
CA LYS A 325 -18.08 12.66 12.82
C LYS A 325 -16.74 13.13 13.36
N GLY A 326 -16.74 14.35 13.89
CA GLY A 326 -15.63 14.91 14.64
C GLY A 326 -16.11 15.34 16.03
N PHE A 327 -15.32 15.06 17.05
CA PHE A 327 -15.63 15.38 18.43
C PHE A 327 -14.46 16.12 19.08
N GLU A 328 -14.75 16.88 20.13
CA GLU A 328 -13.70 17.30 21.06
C GLU A 328 -13.04 16.08 21.68
N ASN A 329 -11.74 16.14 21.92
CA ASN A 329 -10.98 15.03 22.51
C ASN A 329 -10.91 15.11 24.04
N PHE A 330 -11.77 15.90 24.67
CA PHE A 330 -11.75 16.14 26.11
C PHE A 330 -13.15 16.30 26.68
N ASN A 331 -13.28 16.02 27.98
CA ASN A 331 -14.34 16.48 28.84
C ASN A 331 -13.76 17.46 29.86
N LEU A 332 -14.61 18.33 30.43
CA LEU A 332 -14.18 19.22 31.51
C LEU A 332 -14.33 18.51 32.85
N VAL A 333 -13.25 18.50 33.64
CA VAL A 333 -13.21 18.01 35.01
C VAL A 333 -12.71 19.17 35.88
N ASN A 334 -13.54 19.67 36.78
CA ASN A 334 -13.24 20.87 37.59
C ASN A 334 -12.80 22.06 36.73
N GLY A 335 -13.45 22.26 35.57
CA GLY A 335 -13.17 23.35 34.65
C GLY A 335 -11.91 23.18 33.81
N GLN A 336 -11.17 22.09 33.96
CA GLN A 336 -9.95 21.79 33.19
C GLN A 336 -10.19 20.64 32.20
N PRO A 337 -9.51 20.64 31.03
CA PRO A 337 -9.68 19.57 30.07
C PRO A 337 -9.05 18.27 30.59
N SER A 338 -9.81 17.18 30.50
CA SER A 338 -9.35 15.80 30.66
C SER A 338 -9.40 15.14 29.30
N TYR A 339 -8.21 14.93 28.71
CA TYR A 339 -8.07 14.45 27.33
C TYR A 339 -8.20 12.93 27.19
N GLY A 340 -8.22 12.46 25.94
CA GLY A 340 -8.26 11.04 25.61
C GLY A 340 -9.66 10.43 25.59
N VAL A 341 -10.67 11.25 25.51
CA VAL A 341 -12.09 10.86 25.50
C VAL A 341 -12.81 11.49 24.32
N LYS A 342 -13.98 10.98 23.99
CA LYS A 342 -14.88 11.56 22.99
C LYS A 342 -15.79 12.56 23.68
N GLY A 343 -15.58 13.85 23.42
CA GLY A 343 -16.34 14.95 24.00
C GLY A 343 -17.51 15.39 23.12
N ASN A 344 -17.72 16.71 23.03
CA ASN A 344 -18.84 17.28 22.28
C ASN A 344 -18.65 17.15 20.78
N LEU A 345 -19.76 17.00 20.04
CA LEU A 345 -19.79 16.93 18.59
C LEU A 345 -19.32 18.25 17.97
N ARG A 346 -18.45 18.19 16.97
CA ARG A 346 -17.90 19.35 16.24
C ARG A 346 -18.04 19.22 14.72
N ARG A 347 -18.31 18.01 14.20
CA ARG A 347 -18.51 17.74 12.78
C ARG A 347 -19.42 16.51 12.64
N ASP A 348 -20.31 16.53 11.64
CA ASP A 348 -21.18 15.41 11.31
C ASP A 348 -21.62 15.54 9.86
N GLU A 349 -21.25 14.58 9.03
CA GLU A 349 -21.55 14.61 7.61
C GLU A 349 -21.70 13.24 7.01
N ASP A 350 -22.52 13.15 5.95
CA ASP A 350 -22.65 11.97 5.09
C ASP A 350 -21.95 12.25 3.78
N ASN A 351 -20.93 11.46 3.46
CA ASN A 351 -20.10 11.59 2.27
C ASN A 351 -20.35 10.41 1.34
N THR A 352 -20.62 10.69 0.09
CA THR A 352 -20.84 9.65 -0.92
C THR A 352 -19.90 9.83 -2.09
N LEU A 353 -19.50 8.71 -2.68
CA LEU A 353 -18.67 8.67 -3.87
C LEU A 353 -19.09 7.51 -4.73
N TRP A 354 -19.09 7.71 -6.07
CA TRP A 354 -19.28 6.62 -7.01
C TRP A 354 -18.58 6.90 -8.33
N ASN A 355 -18.24 5.83 -9.04
CA ASN A 355 -17.66 5.89 -10.39
C ASN A 355 -18.18 4.76 -11.26
N ILE A 356 -18.17 5.01 -12.56
CA ILE A 356 -18.42 4.01 -13.62
C ILE A 356 -17.36 4.24 -14.67
N ASP A 357 -16.42 3.32 -14.80
CA ASP A 357 -15.29 3.44 -15.70
C ASP A 357 -15.33 2.38 -16.79
N PRO A 358 -15.74 2.72 -18.02
CA PRO A 358 -15.54 1.81 -19.16
C PRO A 358 -14.08 1.80 -19.60
N TYR A 359 -13.61 0.64 -20.06
CA TYR A 359 -12.22 0.49 -20.52
C TYR A 359 -12.11 -0.50 -21.66
N LEU A 360 -11.08 -0.31 -22.47
CA LEU A 360 -10.75 -1.13 -23.63
C LEU A 360 -9.25 -1.38 -23.65
N GLN A 361 -8.85 -2.61 -23.95
CA GLN A 361 -7.46 -2.98 -24.20
C GLN A 361 -7.36 -3.83 -25.47
N ALA A 362 -6.25 -3.68 -26.19
CA ALA A 362 -5.95 -4.51 -27.35
C ALA A 362 -4.45 -4.83 -27.38
N SER A 363 -4.15 -6.07 -27.73
CA SER A 363 -2.79 -6.56 -27.94
C SER A 363 -2.70 -7.13 -29.35
N TRP A 364 -1.79 -6.63 -30.17
CA TRP A 364 -1.65 -7.01 -31.56
C TRP A 364 -0.22 -7.43 -31.88
N GLN A 365 -0.04 -8.72 -32.13
CA GLN A 365 1.21 -9.31 -32.60
C GLN A 365 1.29 -9.14 -34.12
N PHE A 366 1.70 -7.95 -34.58
CA PHE A 366 1.68 -7.62 -36.01
C PHE A 366 2.83 -8.22 -36.81
N LEU A 367 3.92 -8.61 -36.13
CA LEU A 367 5.04 -9.39 -36.66
C LEU A 367 5.43 -10.45 -35.62
N PRO A 368 6.15 -11.52 -36.02
CA PRO A 368 6.54 -12.56 -35.08
C PRO A 368 7.34 -12.08 -33.86
N THR A 369 8.09 -10.98 -34.01
CA THR A 369 8.95 -10.43 -32.95
C THR A 369 8.49 -9.06 -32.46
N TRP A 370 7.39 -8.53 -32.98
CA TRP A 370 6.87 -7.21 -32.63
C TRP A 370 5.43 -7.26 -32.19
N ARG A 371 5.13 -6.58 -31.10
CA ARG A 371 3.77 -6.48 -30.55
C ARG A 371 3.45 -5.06 -30.15
N LEU A 372 2.22 -4.64 -30.44
CA LEU A 372 1.66 -3.38 -29.99
C LEU A 372 0.56 -3.65 -28.95
N ASP A 373 0.71 -3.07 -27.77
CA ASP A 373 -0.33 -3.08 -26.72
C ASP A 373 -0.88 -1.68 -26.56
N THR A 374 -2.20 -1.55 -26.60
CA THR A 374 -2.89 -0.28 -26.44
C THR A 374 -4.02 -0.41 -25.44
N GLY A 375 -4.38 0.69 -24.82
CA GLY A 375 -5.51 0.73 -23.91
C GLY A 375 -6.06 2.12 -23.77
N VAL A 376 -7.31 2.20 -23.38
CA VAL A 376 -7.98 3.45 -23.04
C VAL A 376 -9.00 3.19 -21.93
N ARG A 377 -9.09 4.09 -20.99
CA ARG A 377 -10.09 4.09 -19.94
C ARG A 377 -10.72 5.46 -19.84
N TYR A 378 -12.02 5.53 -19.67
CA TYR A 378 -12.67 6.74 -19.22
C TYR A 378 -12.89 6.64 -17.72
N SER A 379 -12.15 7.44 -16.96
CA SER A 379 -12.24 7.47 -15.51
C SER A 379 -13.08 8.67 -15.08
N ASN A 380 -14.06 8.43 -14.22
CA ASN A 380 -14.91 9.48 -13.67
C ASN A 380 -15.21 9.17 -12.21
N VAL A 381 -15.29 10.20 -11.39
CA VAL A 381 -15.58 10.05 -9.96
C VAL A 381 -16.48 11.20 -9.51
N HIS A 382 -17.55 10.87 -8.80
CA HIS A 382 -18.54 11.82 -8.31
C HIS A 382 -18.56 11.83 -6.79
N TYR A 383 -18.31 13.01 -6.21
CA TYR A 383 -18.25 13.23 -4.77
C TYR A 383 -19.43 14.08 -4.31
N LYS A 384 -20.01 13.74 -3.17
CA LYS A 384 -21.04 14.53 -2.51
C LYS A 384 -20.87 14.46 -1.00
N SER A 385 -20.98 15.63 -0.35
CA SER A 385 -21.01 15.74 1.11
C SER A 385 -22.30 16.42 1.54
N LYS A 386 -23.02 15.81 2.48
CA LYS A 386 -24.17 16.40 3.15
C LYS A 386 -23.80 16.72 4.59
N ASP A 387 -23.82 18.00 4.95
CA ASP A 387 -23.50 18.47 6.29
C ASP A 387 -24.72 18.35 7.22
N ASN A 388 -24.55 17.66 8.32
CA ASN A 388 -25.56 17.51 9.37
C ASN A 388 -25.24 18.34 10.63
N TYR A 389 -24.06 18.98 10.66
CA TYR A 389 -23.63 19.84 11.75
C TYR A 389 -23.70 21.30 11.27
N LEU A 390 -24.82 21.97 11.55
CA LEU A 390 -25.12 23.26 10.95
C LEU A 390 -24.78 24.47 11.84
N SER A 391 -24.21 24.23 13.03
CA SER A 391 -23.83 25.31 13.96
C SER A 391 -22.75 26.24 13.43
N ASN A 392 -21.93 25.77 12.49
CA ASN A 392 -20.90 26.55 11.80
C ASN A 392 -21.25 26.87 10.33
N GLY A 393 -22.53 26.77 9.96
CA GLY A 393 -23.02 26.90 8.60
C GLY A 393 -23.25 25.57 7.92
N ASP A 394 -23.75 25.61 6.69
CA ASP A 394 -23.97 24.42 5.85
C ASP A 394 -22.80 24.27 4.86
N ASP A 395 -21.94 23.28 5.10
CA ASP A 395 -20.77 22.98 4.30
C ASP A 395 -21.04 21.90 3.25
N SER A 396 -22.30 21.58 2.96
CA SER A 396 -22.68 20.61 1.94
C SER A 396 -22.18 21.06 0.56
N GLY A 397 -21.81 20.09 -0.26
CA GLY A 397 -21.31 20.35 -1.61
C GLY A 397 -21.06 19.09 -2.40
N LYS A 398 -20.65 19.26 -3.65
CA LYS A 398 -20.33 18.18 -4.56
C LYS A 398 -19.22 18.60 -5.52
N THR A 399 -18.48 17.61 -6.03
CA THR A 399 -17.49 17.82 -7.09
C THR A 399 -17.36 16.56 -7.92
N ASP A 400 -16.91 16.73 -9.15
CA ASP A 400 -16.73 15.64 -10.12
C ASP A 400 -15.36 15.75 -10.75
N TYR A 401 -14.73 14.59 -11.03
CA TYR A 401 -13.48 14.53 -11.77
C TYR A 401 -13.63 13.50 -12.88
N SER A 402 -13.09 13.78 -14.07
CA SER A 402 -13.09 12.85 -15.18
C SER A 402 -11.88 13.03 -16.07
N LYS A 403 -11.42 11.94 -16.68
CA LYS A 403 -10.30 11.95 -17.61
C LYS A 403 -10.33 10.72 -18.52
N VAL A 404 -9.94 10.92 -19.78
CA VAL A 404 -9.63 9.83 -20.71
C VAL A 404 -8.15 9.46 -20.53
N LEU A 405 -7.87 8.17 -20.32
CA LEU A 405 -6.55 7.64 -19.97
C LEU A 405 -6.05 6.67 -21.06
N PRO A 406 -5.38 7.17 -22.12
CA PRO A 406 -4.77 6.30 -23.13
C PRO A 406 -3.44 5.74 -22.67
N SER A 407 -3.09 4.57 -23.22
CA SER A 407 -1.78 3.96 -23.09
C SER A 407 -1.39 3.24 -24.35
N ALA A 408 -0.08 3.15 -24.62
CA ALA A 408 0.45 2.39 -25.75
C ALA A 408 1.85 1.88 -25.42
N ALA A 409 2.14 0.65 -25.83
CA ALA A 409 3.46 0.06 -25.65
C ALA A 409 3.84 -0.75 -26.89
N LEU A 410 5.06 -0.59 -27.35
CA LEU A 410 5.64 -1.34 -28.44
C LEU A 410 6.76 -2.21 -27.90
N SER A 411 6.70 -3.51 -28.12
CA SER A 411 7.72 -4.46 -27.70
C SER A 411 8.36 -5.18 -28.87
N TRP A 412 9.65 -5.43 -28.75
CA TRP A 412 10.47 -6.12 -29.73
C TRP A 412 11.22 -7.28 -29.05
N GLN A 413 10.88 -8.51 -29.44
CA GLN A 413 11.58 -9.71 -29.00
C GLN A 413 12.84 -9.85 -29.85
N ILE A 414 13.96 -9.28 -29.37
CA ILE A 414 15.24 -9.24 -30.09
C ILE A 414 15.79 -10.64 -30.25
N LEU A 415 15.79 -11.40 -29.14
CA LEU A 415 16.19 -12.80 -29.03
C LEU A 415 15.13 -13.53 -28.19
N PRO A 416 15.08 -14.88 -28.19
CA PRO A 416 14.17 -15.59 -27.32
C PRO A 416 14.28 -15.22 -25.84
N GLU A 417 15.49 -14.85 -25.40
CA GLU A 417 15.78 -14.46 -24.02
C GLU A 417 15.88 -12.96 -23.78
N LEU A 418 15.68 -12.14 -24.81
CA LEU A 418 15.86 -10.68 -24.70
C LEU A 418 14.70 -9.91 -25.36
N MET A 419 14.06 -9.02 -24.62
CA MET A 419 12.99 -8.16 -25.09
C MET A 419 13.29 -6.70 -24.75
N ALA A 420 13.03 -5.80 -25.71
CA ALA A 420 13.05 -4.36 -25.53
C ALA A 420 11.65 -3.78 -25.71
N TYR A 421 11.34 -2.69 -25.01
CA TYR A 421 10.06 -2.01 -25.17
C TYR A 421 10.18 -0.50 -24.99
N VAL A 422 9.23 0.21 -25.56
CA VAL A 422 8.96 1.62 -25.31
C VAL A 422 7.47 1.75 -24.97
N SER A 423 7.13 2.65 -24.06
CA SER A 423 5.74 2.83 -23.66
C SER A 423 5.40 4.26 -23.31
N TYR A 424 4.12 4.57 -23.43
CA TYR A 424 3.50 5.78 -22.96
C TYR A 424 2.23 5.43 -22.20
N ALA A 425 2.01 6.07 -21.05
CA ALA A 425 0.76 5.91 -20.33
C ALA A 425 0.38 7.20 -19.60
N LYS A 426 -0.92 7.49 -19.59
CA LYS A 426 -1.50 8.59 -18.83
C LYS A 426 -1.95 8.11 -17.48
N GLY A 427 -1.48 8.77 -16.41
CA GLY A 427 -1.90 8.52 -15.04
C GLY A 427 -2.92 9.55 -14.56
N PHE A 428 -3.69 9.17 -13.55
CA PHE A 428 -4.77 10.00 -13.01
C PHE A 428 -4.94 9.67 -11.53
N GLU A 429 -5.01 10.71 -10.69
CA GLU A 429 -5.31 10.57 -9.26
C GLU A 429 -6.34 11.60 -8.85
N THR A 430 -7.40 11.15 -8.18
CA THR A 430 -8.38 12.02 -7.55
C THR A 430 -8.01 12.20 -6.07
N PRO A 431 -8.36 13.35 -5.46
CA PRO A 431 -8.22 13.50 -4.01
C PRO A 431 -9.07 12.46 -3.28
N THR A 432 -8.57 11.97 -2.16
CA THR A 432 -9.34 11.09 -1.26
C THR A 432 -10.19 11.92 -0.31
N PHE A 433 -11.19 11.30 0.33
CA PHE A 433 -11.97 11.98 1.37
C PHE A 433 -11.09 12.51 2.50
N THR A 434 -10.05 11.76 2.88
CA THR A 434 -9.10 12.18 3.90
C THR A 434 -8.29 13.41 3.48
N GLU A 435 -7.93 13.51 2.21
CA GLU A 435 -7.20 14.67 1.68
C GLU A 435 -8.09 15.90 1.55
N MET A 436 -9.36 15.72 1.24
CA MET A 436 -10.36 16.79 1.15
C MET A 436 -10.95 17.21 2.49
N ALA A 437 -10.71 16.42 3.55
CA ALA A 437 -11.40 16.56 4.81
C ALA A 437 -11.20 17.93 5.50
N TYR A 438 -10.05 18.56 5.28
CA TYR A 438 -9.70 19.84 5.92
C TYR A 438 -9.19 20.83 4.91
N ARG A 439 -9.52 22.11 5.14
CA ARG A 439 -9.13 23.23 4.27
C ARG A 439 -7.88 23.91 4.80
N PRO A 440 -6.91 24.27 3.92
CA PRO A 440 -5.71 25.01 4.35
C PRO A 440 -6.00 26.39 4.93
N ASP A 441 -7.15 26.99 4.59
CA ASP A 441 -7.56 28.30 5.09
C ASP A 441 -8.18 28.27 6.51
N GLY A 442 -8.34 27.08 7.09
CA GLY A 442 -8.92 26.89 8.43
C GLY A 442 -10.44 26.98 8.48
N GLU A 443 -11.11 27.15 7.35
CA GLU A 443 -12.57 27.11 7.25
C GLU A 443 -13.08 25.68 7.41
N SER A 444 -14.38 25.52 7.71
CA SER A 444 -15.04 24.22 7.89
C SER A 444 -15.36 23.54 6.56
N GLY A 445 -15.62 22.23 6.61
CA GLY A 445 -16.06 21.44 5.48
C GLY A 445 -14.92 20.90 4.61
N PHE A 446 -15.30 20.33 3.48
CA PHE A 446 -14.36 19.77 2.51
C PHE A 446 -13.63 20.84 1.71
N ASN A 447 -12.39 20.54 1.36
CA ASN A 447 -11.60 21.31 0.43
C ASN A 447 -11.96 20.93 -1.02
N PHE A 448 -13.06 21.49 -1.53
CA PHE A 448 -13.49 21.27 -2.91
C PHE A 448 -12.60 21.98 -3.95
N ASP A 449 -11.64 22.81 -3.52
CA ASP A 449 -10.66 23.44 -4.42
C ASP A 449 -9.58 22.48 -4.91
N LEU A 450 -9.43 21.32 -4.25
CA LEU A 450 -8.53 20.29 -4.74
C LEU A 450 -9.02 19.73 -6.08
N THR A 451 -8.12 19.68 -7.05
CA THR A 451 -8.36 19.06 -8.35
C THR A 451 -7.64 17.72 -8.49
N ALA A 452 -8.05 16.94 -9.46
CA ALA A 452 -7.35 15.70 -9.80
C ALA A 452 -5.99 16.00 -10.44
N SER A 453 -5.00 15.17 -10.18
CA SER A 453 -3.71 15.24 -10.85
C SER A 453 -3.70 14.33 -12.09
N THR A 454 -2.98 14.76 -13.14
CA THR A 454 -2.76 13.97 -14.33
C THR A 454 -1.28 13.88 -14.63
N SER A 455 -0.84 12.73 -15.13
CA SER A 455 0.57 12.49 -15.45
C SER A 455 0.74 11.86 -16.82
N ASP A 456 1.87 12.16 -17.46
CA ASP A 456 2.31 11.51 -18.68
C ASP A 456 3.63 10.80 -18.41
N THR A 457 3.65 9.46 -18.54
CA THR A 457 4.83 8.63 -18.29
C THR A 457 5.34 8.05 -19.59
N TYR A 458 6.62 8.28 -19.86
CA TYR A 458 7.37 7.71 -20.96
C TYR A 458 8.41 6.76 -20.40
N GLU A 459 8.47 5.56 -20.93
CA GLU A 459 9.36 4.52 -20.43
C GLU A 459 9.99 3.75 -21.56
N THR A 460 11.26 3.34 -21.38
CA THR A 460 11.93 2.37 -22.24
C THR A 460 12.63 1.34 -21.34
N GLY A 461 12.66 0.10 -21.77
CA GLY A 461 13.24 -0.95 -20.96
C GLY A 461 13.74 -2.14 -21.75
N LEU A 462 14.55 -2.94 -21.05
CA LEU A 462 15.09 -4.22 -21.50
C LEU A 462 14.80 -5.28 -20.45
N LYS A 463 14.39 -6.46 -20.90
CA LYS A 463 14.23 -7.64 -20.06
C LYS A 463 14.95 -8.82 -20.64
N SER A 464 15.66 -9.56 -19.80
CA SER A 464 16.44 -10.73 -20.21
C SER A 464 16.27 -11.86 -19.21
N GLN A 465 16.15 -13.08 -19.74
CA GLN A 465 16.21 -14.33 -18.96
C GLN A 465 17.20 -15.26 -19.62
N ASN A 466 18.35 -15.47 -18.96
CA ASN A 466 19.41 -16.32 -19.48
C ASN A 466 20.20 -16.98 -18.34
N GLN A 467 21.34 -17.60 -18.68
CA GLN A 467 22.19 -18.28 -17.69
C GLN A 467 22.80 -17.33 -16.65
N LEU A 468 22.89 -16.03 -16.93
CA LEU A 468 23.38 -15.03 -15.99
C LEU A 468 22.30 -14.56 -15.01
N GLY A 469 21.07 -14.98 -15.22
CA GLY A 469 19.92 -14.67 -14.39
C GLY A 469 18.83 -13.89 -15.13
N ASP A 470 17.86 -13.41 -14.35
CA ASP A 470 16.79 -12.57 -14.83
C ASP A 470 17.15 -11.10 -14.61
N PHE A 471 17.09 -10.29 -15.66
CA PHE A 471 17.42 -8.87 -15.63
C PHE A 471 16.23 -8.04 -16.07
N THR A 472 16.01 -6.93 -15.39
CA THR A 472 15.13 -5.85 -15.82
C THR A 472 15.88 -4.54 -15.70
N LEU A 473 15.86 -3.76 -16.77
CA LEU A 473 16.38 -2.39 -16.77
C LEU A 473 15.35 -1.49 -17.43
N ALA A 474 14.90 -0.47 -16.72
CA ALA A 474 13.94 0.49 -17.24
C ALA A 474 14.39 1.91 -16.92
N VAL A 475 14.12 2.83 -17.84
CA VAL A 475 14.32 4.27 -17.66
C VAL A 475 12.98 4.94 -17.93
N PHE A 476 12.59 5.88 -17.09
CA PHE A 476 11.30 6.55 -17.23
C PHE A 476 11.38 8.04 -16.93
N GLN A 477 10.42 8.77 -17.49
CA GLN A 477 10.16 10.17 -17.18
C GLN A 477 8.65 10.36 -17.00
N THR A 478 8.24 10.97 -15.89
CA THR A 478 6.84 11.30 -15.60
C THR A 478 6.70 12.79 -15.37
N LYS A 479 5.87 13.43 -16.18
CA LYS A 479 5.47 14.83 -16.02
C LYS A 479 4.06 14.88 -15.45
N THR A 480 3.89 15.52 -14.31
CA THR A 480 2.61 15.59 -13.61
C THR A 480 2.13 17.03 -13.57
N LYS A 481 0.86 17.22 -13.89
CA LYS A 481 0.15 18.49 -13.76
C LYS A 481 -0.83 18.43 -12.60
N ASP A 482 -0.90 19.50 -11.82
CA ASP A 482 -1.76 19.62 -10.64
C ASP A 482 -1.51 18.48 -9.62
N ASP A 483 -0.24 18.15 -9.40
CA ASP A 483 0.13 17.09 -8.47
C ASP A 483 -0.40 17.41 -7.06
N ILE A 484 -1.01 16.41 -6.42
CA ILE A 484 -1.53 16.59 -5.06
C ILE A 484 -0.35 16.44 -4.10
N VAL A 485 -0.10 17.49 -3.31
CA VAL A 485 1.02 17.53 -2.37
C VAL A 485 0.56 17.96 -0.99
N SER A 486 1.33 17.62 0.05
CA SER A 486 1.05 18.08 1.40
C SER A 486 1.16 19.61 1.47
N ALA A 487 0.18 20.25 2.08
CA ALA A 487 0.20 21.68 2.42
C ALA A 487 0.56 21.91 3.91
N GLY A 488 1.06 20.86 4.59
CA GLY A 488 1.41 20.91 6.00
C GLY A 488 0.20 20.74 6.92
N ASN A 489 0.34 21.16 8.16
CA ASN A 489 -0.71 21.06 9.15
C ASN A 489 -1.38 22.43 9.38
N SER A 490 -2.70 22.43 9.43
CA SER A 490 -3.50 23.57 9.89
C SER A 490 -4.26 23.16 11.15
N ASN A 491 -3.93 23.77 12.29
CA ASN A 491 -4.57 23.53 13.58
C ASN A 491 -4.60 22.03 13.97
N GLY A 492 -3.48 21.33 13.76
CA GLY A 492 -3.31 19.91 14.08
C GLY A 492 -3.88 18.95 13.03
N ARG A 493 -4.31 19.45 11.88
CA ARG A 493 -4.87 18.65 10.78
C ARG A 493 -4.00 18.74 9.53
N SER A 494 -3.79 17.61 8.88
CA SER A 494 -3.08 17.56 7.59
C SER A 494 -3.95 18.16 6.48
N THR A 495 -3.36 19.04 5.69
CA THR A 495 -4.02 19.66 4.55
C THR A 495 -3.22 19.42 3.27
N PHE A 496 -3.89 19.57 2.12
CA PHE A 496 -3.32 19.26 0.81
C PHE A 496 -3.65 20.38 -0.18
N ARG A 497 -2.79 20.53 -1.19
CA ARG A 497 -3.00 21.43 -2.31
C ARG A 497 -2.48 20.82 -3.60
N ASN A 498 -2.81 21.44 -4.73
CA ASN A 498 -2.23 21.04 -6.01
C ASN A 498 -0.96 21.85 -6.28
N ALA A 499 0.13 21.16 -6.60
CA ALA A 499 1.34 21.77 -7.16
C ALA A 499 1.17 21.82 -8.68
N ASP A 500 1.49 22.95 -9.30
CA ASP A 500 1.25 23.17 -10.74
C ASP A 500 1.91 22.09 -11.60
N LYS A 501 3.21 21.86 -11.41
CA LYS A 501 3.99 20.86 -12.16
C LYS A 501 5.02 20.19 -11.29
N THR A 502 5.15 18.88 -11.46
CA THR A 502 6.24 18.08 -10.89
C THR A 502 6.86 17.20 -11.97
N LEU A 503 8.11 16.82 -11.76
CA LEU A 503 8.88 15.99 -12.68
C LEU A 503 9.52 14.84 -11.92
N ARG A 504 9.37 13.63 -12.44
CA ARG A 504 10.02 12.43 -11.90
C ARG A 504 10.76 11.73 -13.03
N GLU A 505 12.06 11.55 -12.84
CA GLU A 505 12.93 10.85 -13.78
C GLU A 505 13.68 9.75 -13.03
N GLY A 506 13.78 8.58 -13.60
CA GLY A 506 14.42 7.49 -12.89
C GLY A 506 14.90 6.34 -13.72
N LEU A 507 15.64 5.46 -13.05
CA LEU A 507 16.16 4.21 -13.57
C LEU A 507 15.83 3.10 -12.57
N GLU A 508 15.34 1.99 -13.09
CA GLU A 508 15.01 0.79 -12.32
C GLU A 508 15.84 -0.37 -12.84
N PHE A 509 16.58 -1.03 -11.94
CA PHE A 509 17.35 -2.22 -12.26
C PHE A 509 17.03 -3.33 -11.25
N ALA A 510 16.82 -4.54 -11.74
CA ALA A 510 16.64 -5.73 -10.92
C ALA A 510 17.35 -6.93 -11.54
N TRP A 511 17.92 -7.74 -10.69
CA TRP A 511 18.60 -8.98 -11.05
C TRP A 511 18.25 -10.06 -10.04
N ASN A 512 18.00 -11.28 -10.55
CA ASN A 512 17.71 -12.45 -9.74
C ASN A 512 18.36 -13.66 -10.41
N LYS A 513 19.07 -14.48 -9.62
CA LYS A 513 19.71 -15.69 -10.13
C LYS A 513 19.76 -16.78 -9.07
N LYS A 514 19.42 -17.99 -9.47
CA LYS A 514 19.69 -19.18 -8.70
C LYS A 514 21.18 -19.57 -8.92
N LEU A 515 22.03 -19.27 -7.92
CA LEU A 515 23.48 -19.46 -8.02
C LEU A 515 23.88 -20.92 -7.95
N TRP A 516 23.26 -21.67 -7.06
CA TRP A 516 23.58 -23.07 -6.83
C TRP A 516 22.45 -23.72 -6.06
N ARG A 517 21.95 -24.87 -6.57
CA ARG A 517 20.85 -25.63 -5.92
C ARG A 517 19.72 -24.71 -5.44
N ASP A 518 19.62 -24.52 -4.11
CA ASP A 518 18.56 -23.73 -3.46
C ASP A 518 19.08 -22.35 -2.99
N LEU A 519 20.27 -21.94 -3.48
CA LEU A 519 20.85 -20.64 -3.17
C LEU A 519 20.45 -19.62 -4.24
N THR A 520 19.71 -18.59 -3.86
CA THR A 520 19.27 -17.52 -4.75
C THR A 520 19.90 -16.19 -4.34
N ALA A 521 20.43 -15.48 -5.33
CA ALA A 521 20.90 -14.10 -5.16
C ALA A 521 19.90 -13.13 -5.79
N THR A 522 19.66 -12.02 -5.14
CA THR A 522 18.82 -10.93 -5.65
C THR A 522 19.53 -9.61 -5.44
N ALA A 523 19.47 -8.74 -6.44
CA ALA A 523 19.98 -7.37 -6.34
C ALA A 523 19.06 -6.41 -7.08
N SER A 524 18.90 -5.23 -6.55
CA SER A 524 18.14 -4.17 -7.23
C SER A 524 18.72 -2.80 -6.92
N TYR A 525 18.50 -1.89 -7.84
CA TYR A 525 18.92 -0.49 -7.70
C TYR A 525 17.88 0.42 -8.34
N THR A 526 17.57 1.52 -7.66
CA THR A 526 16.71 2.58 -8.19
C THR A 526 17.42 3.92 -8.05
N TYR A 527 17.46 4.67 -9.13
CA TYR A 527 17.70 6.11 -9.13
C TYR A 527 16.39 6.81 -9.42
N LEU A 528 16.03 7.81 -8.61
CA LEU A 528 14.79 8.57 -8.76
C LEU A 528 15.03 10.04 -8.41
N ASP A 529 14.88 10.91 -9.40
CA ASP A 529 14.93 12.35 -9.23
C ASP A 529 13.50 12.91 -9.33
N ALA A 530 12.92 13.30 -8.20
CA ALA A 530 11.56 13.81 -8.12
C ALA A 530 11.60 15.25 -7.60
N THR A 531 11.16 16.20 -8.44
CA THR A 531 11.29 17.63 -8.16
C THR A 531 10.01 18.39 -8.49
N PHE A 532 9.83 19.55 -7.84
CA PHE A 532 8.88 20.56 -8.29
C PHE A 532 9.42 21.21 -9.56
N ASP A 533 8.61 21.25 -10.63
CA ASP A 533 9.00 21.73 -11.95
C ASP A 533 8.40 23.10 -12.27
N ALA A 534 7.99 23.83 -11.24
CA ALA A 534 7.52 25.19 -11.29
C ALA A 534 7.63 25.82 -9.91
N ASP A 535 7.70 27.15 -9.83
CA ASP A 535 7.56 27.85 -8.56
C ASP A 535 6.13 27.68 -8.05
N ILE A 536 5.98 27.14 -6.84
CA ILE A 536 4.67 26.96 -6.21
C ILE A 536 4.42 28.14 -5.26
N PRO A 537 3.37 28.95 -5.49
CA PRO A 537 3.11 30.13 -4.66
C PRO A 537 2.88 29.80 -3.19
N ALA A 538 3.21 30.71 -2.32
CA ALA A 538 2.84 30.63 -0.91
C ALA A 538 1.33 30.52 -0.75
N LEU A 539 0.88 29.76 0.25
CA LEU A 539 -0.54 29.59 0.58
C LEU A 539 -0.74 29.84 2.08
N GLY A 540 -1.31 31.01 2.42
CA GLY A 540 -1.44 31.43 3.81
C GLY A 540 -0.08 31.52 4.51
N SER A 541 0.10 30.75 5.58
CA SER A 541 1.37 30.64 6.32
C SER A 541 2.37 29.69 5.70
N ILE A 542 1.99 28.98 4.62
CA ILE A 542 2.83 27.99 3.95
C ILE A 542 3.73 28.72 2.96
N ALA A 543 5.06 28.47 3.07
CA ALA A 543 6.05 29.14 2.25
C ALA A 543 5.95 28.78 0.77
N GLN A 544 6.45 29.65 -0.10
CA GLN A 544 6.66 29.38 -1.50
C GLN A 544 7.66 28.22 -1.67
N ILE A 545 7.42 27.39 -2.68
CA ILE A 545 8.33 26.29 -3.04
C ILE A 545 9.05 26.68 -4.33
N PRO A 546 10.39 26.86 -4.31
CA PRO A 546 11.14 27.14 -5.53
C PRO A 546 11.14 25.97 -6.51
N SER A 547 11.09 26.25 -7.81
CA SER A 547 11.31 25.26 -8.85
C SER A 547 12.67 24.59 -8.66
N GLY A 548 12.71 23.26 -8.84
CA GLY A 548 13.92 22.46 -8.67
C GLY A 548 14.10 21.84 -7.29
N ASN A 549 13.29 22.26 -6.29
CA ASN A 549 13.32 21.62 -4.98
C ASN A 549 12.85 20.17 -5.08
N ALA A 550 13.47 19.29 -4.30
CA ALA A 550 13.08 17.90 -4.22
C ALA A 550 11.72 17.74 -3.52
N ILE A 551 10.90 16.87 -4.02
CA ILE A 551 9.67 16.45 -3.34
C ILE A 551 10.06 15.69 -2.07
N PRO A 552 9.58 16.09 -0.87
CA PRO A 552 9.99 15.46 0.37
C PRO A 552 9.48 14.02 0.50
N GLY A 553 10.13 13.24 1.34
CA GLY A 553 9.76 11.85 1.63
C GLY A 553 10.23 10.82 0.60
N ILE A 554 11.00 11.24 -0.43
CA ILE A 554 11.46 10.39 -1.53
C ILE A 554 12.98 10.26 -1.47
N ALA A 555 13.49 9.04 -1.42
CA ALA A 555 14.92 8.77 -1.53
C ALA A 555 15.36 8.78 -3.01
N LYS A 556 16.48 9.42 -3.29
CA LYS A 556 17.04 9.53 -4.64
C LYS A 556 17.68 8.23 -5.11
N ASN A 557 18.39 7.55 -4.23
CA ASN A 557 19.02 6.26 -4.51
C ASN A 557 18.53 5.23 -3.48
N GLN A 558 18.19 4.05 -3.96
CA GLN A 558 17.95 2.90 -3.10
C GLN A 558 18.56 1.66 -3.72
N ALA A 559 19.07 0.77 -2.89
CA ALA A 559 19.66 -0.48 -3.33
C ALA A 559 19.29 -1.61 -2.36
N TYR A 560 19.29 -2.82 -2.88
CA TYR A 560 18.99 -4.02 -2.13
C TYR A 560 19.82 -5.18 -2.66
N ALA A 561 20.30 -6.03 -1.76
CA ALA A 561 20.94 -7.28 -2.12
C ALA A 561 20.59 -8.35 -1.09
N SER A 562 20.40 -9.57 -1.56
CA SER A 562 20.14 -10.72 -0.68
C SER A 562 20.74 -12.01 -1.20
N LEU A 563 21.05 -12.90 -0.25
CA LEU A 563 21.34 -14.30 -0.49
C LEU A 563 20.39 -15.13 0.37
N ALA A 564 19.69 -16.08 -0.24
CA ALA A 564 18.75 -16.94 0.44
C ALA A 564 19.03 -18.42 0.09
N TRP A 565 19.29 -19.21 1.12
CA TRP A 565 19.40 -20.65 1.05
C TRP A 565 18.11 -21.27 1.57
N GLN A 566 17.27 -21.81 0.68
CA GLN A 566 15.93 -22.31 1.02
C GLN A 566 15.66 -23.69 0.39
N PRO A 567 16.25 -24.77 0.93
CA PRO A 567 15.92 -26.12 0.53
C PRO A 567 14.53 -26.52 1.01
N SER A 568 13.97 -27.60 0.45
CA SER A 568 12.64 -28.10 0.82
C SER A 568 12.58 -28.66 2.24
N HIS A 569 13.72 -29.08 2.79
CA HIS A 569 13.86 -29.57 4.15
C HIS A 569 15.30 -29.38 4.64
N GLY A 570 15.48 -29.40 5.96
CA GLY A 570 16.79 -29.23 6.58
C GLY A 570 17.09 -27.77 6.92
N LEU A 571 18.36 -27.47 7.07
CA LEU A 571 18.83 -26.13 7.45
C LEU A 571 18.64 -25.15 6.31
N TYR A 572 18.10 -23.97 6.63
CA TYR A 572 17.97 -22.87 5.69
C TYR A 572 18.40 -21.55 6.35
N GLY A 573 18.59 -20.54 5.56
CA GLY A 573 18.95 -19.22 6.06
C GLY A 573 19.11 -18.20 4.97
N GLY A 574 19.32 -16.95 5.37
CA GLY A 574 19.49 -15.86 4.43
C GLY A 574 20.06 -14.62 5.10
N VAL A 575 20.56 -13.75 4.26
CA VAL A 575 21.03 -12.41 4.64
C VAL A 575 20.60 -11.43 3.60
N ASP A 576 20.20 -10.23 4.04
CA ASP A 576 19.88 -9.14 3.14
C ASP A 576 20.44 -7.80 3.66
N VAL A 577 20.70 -6.91 2.71
CA VAL A 577 21.16 -5.54 2.97
C VAL A 577 20.29 -4.59 2.18
N GLN A 578 19.80 -3.56 2.82
CA GLN A 578 19.01 -2.50 2.22
C GLN A 578 19.70 -1.16 2.43
N TYR A 579 19.88 -0.41 1.36
CA TYR A 579 20.37 0.97 1.38
C TYR A 579 19.26 1.92 0.96
N MET A 580 19.11 3.02 1.70
CA MET A 580 18.17 4.08 1.40
C MET A 580 18.89 5.42 1.54
N ASP A 581 18.81 6.26 0.52
CA ASP A 581 19.39 7.60 0.53
C ASP A 581 18.62 8.51 1.50
N LYS A 582 19.20 9.69 1.80
CA LYS A 582 18.51 10.70 2.60
C LYS A 582 17.18 11.09 1.97
N VAL A 583 16.20 11.45 2.81
CA VAL A 583 14.95 12.04 2.36
C VAL A 583 14.75 13.39 3.01
N TYR A 584 14.34 14.38 2.21
CA TYR A 584 13.95 15.67 2.76
C TYR A 584 12.62 15.55 3.52
N VAL A 585 12.48 16.31 4.59
CA VAL A 585 11.29 16.25 5.46
C VAL A 585 10.28 17.36 5.17
N ASN A 586 10.66 18.34 4.34
CA ASN A 586 9.78 19.45 3.98
C ASN A 586 10.04 19.95 2.55
N ASP A 587 9.09 20.73 2.02
CA ASP A 587 9.13 21.24 0.64
C ASP A 587 10.28 22.23 0.40
N THR A 588 10.74 22.90 1.43
CA THR A 588 11.86 23.87 1.35
C THR A 588 13.22 23.17 1.36
N ASN A 589 13.26 21.87 1.57
CA ASN A 589 14.48 21.06 1.66
C ASN A 589 15.46 21.55 2.75
N SER A 590 14.92 22.10 3.84
CA SER A 590 15.73 22.68 4.90
C SER A 590 16.32 21.66 5.86
N ASP A 591 15.73 20.46 5.94
CA ASP A 591 16.20 19.35 6.78
C ASP A 591 15.92 18.00 6.11
N ALA A 592 16.62 16.97 6.52
CA ALA A 592 16.52 15.65 5.92
C ALA A 592 16.74 14.55 6.97
N ALA A 593 16.07 13.42 6.78
CA ALA A 593 16.42 12.17 7.47
C ALA A 593 17.65 11.59 6.79
N PRO A 594 18.70 11.18 7.54
CA PRO A 594 19.95 10.70 6.97
C PRO A 594 19.81 9.42 6.17
N SER A 595 20.72 9.20 5.21
CA SER A 595 20.86 7.90 4.54
C SER A 595 21.24 6.80 5.51
N TYR A 596 20.93 5.56 5.18
CA TYR A 596 21.25 4.41 6.03
C TYR A 596 21.39 3.11 5.24
N SER A 597 22.15 2.17 5.82
CA SER A 597 22.19 0.78 5.38
C SER A 597 21.77 -0.11 6.55
N VAL A 598 20.92 -1.08 6.29
CA VAL A 598 20.43 -2.02 7.31
C VAL A 598 20.61 -3.44 6.82
N THR A 599 21.20 -4.29 7.65
CA THR A 599 21.45 -5.70 7.38
C THR A 599 20.58 -6.56 8.28
N SER A 600 19.96 -7.58 7.71
CA SER A 600 19.16 -8.57 8.43
C SER A 600 19.62 -9.98 8.08
N ALA A 601 19.50 -10.90 9.03
CA ALA A 601 19.86 -12.30 8.83
C ALA A 601 18.84 -13.21 9.50
N ASN A 602 18.62 -14.39 8.90
CA ASN A 602 17.77 -15.43 9.48
C ASN A 602 18.41 -16.80 9.32
N VAL A 603 18.02 -17.72 10.18
CA VAL A 603 18.36 -19.14 10.11
C VAL A 603 17.16 -19.94 10.61
N GLY A 604 16.97 -21.11 10.03
CA GLY A 604 15.88 -21.97 10.42
C GLY A 604 16.12 -23.43 10.06
N TYR A 605 15.20 -24.26 10.46
CA TYR A 605 15.23 -25.68 10.14
C TYR A 605 13.83 -26.19 9.82
N ALA A 606 13.71 -26.91 8.71
CA ALA A 606 12.47 -27.54 8.26
C ALA A 606 12.57 -29.06 8.40
N TRP A 607 11.73 -29.65 9.25
CA TRP A 607 11.59 -31.09 9.41
C TRP A 607 10.38 -31.57 8.63
N VAL A 608 10.53 -32.71 7.95
CA VAL A 608 9.43 -33.42 7.29
C VAL A 608 9.41 -34.84 7.85
N MET A 609 8.34 -35.22 8.54
CA MET A 609 8.20 -36.51 9.23
C MET A 609 6.81 -37.10 8.91
N GLY A 610 6.71 -37.83 7.80
CA GLY A 610 5.42 -38.37 7.36
C GLY A 610 4.39 -37.31 7.07
N ASP A 611 3.27 -37.31 7.80
CA ASP A 611 2.20 -36.33 7.68
C ASP A 611 2.47 -35.03 8.46
N TRP A 612 3.61 -34.94 9.14
CA TRP A 612 3.99 -33.79 9.94
C TRP A 612 5.08 -33.00 9.26
N LYS A 613 4.92 -31.67 9.29
CA LYS A 613 5.97 -30.72 8.93
C LYS A 613 6.17 -29.77 10.08
N VAL A 614 7.41 -29.55 10.47
CA VAL A 614 7.77 -28.60 11.54
C VAL A 614 8.80 -27.63 11.00
N ASN A 615 8.59 -26.36 11.24
CA ASN A 615 9.44 -25.30 10.76
C ASN A 615 9.80 -24.38 11.93
N SER A 616 11.08 -24.13 12.13
CA SER A 616 11.54 -23.19 13.15
C SER A 616 12.45 -22.15 12.52
N PHE A 617 12.41 -20.93 13.01
CA PHE A 617 13.30 -19.87 12.55
C PHE A 617 13.75 -18.98 13.71
N ALA A 618 14.89 -18.33 13.52
CA ALA A 618 15.37 -17.21 14.29
C ALA A 618 15.83 -16.12 13.33
N ARG A 619 15.56 -14.88 13.67
CA ARG A 619 15.88 -13.71 12.83
C ARG A 619 16.43 -12.59 13.68
N VAL A 620 17.43 -11.88 13.14
CA VAL A 620 17.91 -10.60 13.66
C VAL A 620 17.76 -9.55 12.60
N ASP A 621 17.03 -8.49 12.90
CA ASP A 621 16.90 -7.32 12.05
C ASP A 621 17.80 -6.21 12.58
N ASN A 622 18.31 -5.36 11.68
CA ASN A 622 19.25 -4.30 12.01
C ASN A 622 20.46 -4.85 12.80
N LEU A 623 21.16 -5.80 12.19
CA LEU A 623 22.26 -6.56 12.81
C LEU A 623 23.35 -5.67 13.41
N PHE A 624 23.63 -4.53 12.77
CA PHE A 624 24.69 -3.60 13.19
C PHE A 624 24.17 -2.45 14.07
N ASP A 625 22.94 -2.55 14.55
CA ASP A 625 22.33 -1.60 15.48
C ASP A 625 22.36 -0.15 14.99
N LYS A 626 22.03 0.04 13.71
CA LYS A 626 22.01 1.37 13.10
C LYS A 626 20.87 2.21 13.66
N ASN A 627 21.17 3.43 14.09
CA ASN A 627 20.17 4.40 14.47
C ASN A 627 19.74 5.20 13.25
N TYR A 628 18.47 5.08 12.83
CA TYR A 628 17.95 5.74 11.65
C TYR A 628 16.45 6.05 11.81
N ALA A 629 15.95 6.95 10.96
CA ALA A 629 14.51 7.20 10.86
C ALA A 629 13.88 6.18 9.90
N GLY A 630 12.96 5.38 10.39
CA GLY A 630 12.24 4.38 9.57
C GLY A 630 11.28 5.03 8.59
N SER A 631 10.71 6.16 8.96
CA SER A 631 9.83 6.98 8.11
C SER A 631 9.87 8.43 8.54
N VAL A 632 9.29 9.31 7.72
CA VAL A 632 9.22 10.74 8.01
C VAL A 632 7.78 11.24 7.88
N ILE A 633 7.42 12.21 8.71
CA ILE A 633 6.16 12.94 8.65
C ILE A 633 6.42 14.23 7.87
N VAL A 634 6.06 14.21 6.59
CA VAL A 634 6.36 15.29 5.65
C VAL A 634 5.63 16.58 6.05
N ASN A 635 6.35 17.70 6.07
CA ASN A 635 5.81 19.03 6.35
C ASN A 635 5.12 19.17 7.72
N ASP A 636 5.51 18.38 8.71
CA ASP A 636 4.92 18.51 10.05
C ASP A 636 5.12 19.92 10.62
N GLY A 637 4.03 20.54 11.05
CA GLY A 637 4.03 21.93 11.52
C GLY A 637 4.80 22.15 12.83
N ASN A 638 5.02 21.12 13.61
CA ASN A 638 5.78 21.15 14.86
C ASN A 638 7.21 20.63 14.70
N ARG A 639 7.67 20.39 13.46
CA ARG A 639 8.98 19.83 13.12
C ARG A 639 9.24 18.44 13.72
N ARG A 640 8.22 17.72 14.12
CA ARG A 640 8.31 16.34 14.60
C ARG A 640 8.27 15.39 13.41
N TYR A 641 9.25 15.52 12.54
CA TYR A 641 9.32 14.81 11.25
C TYR A 641 9.72 13.35 11.40
N PHE A 642 10.46 12.98 12.45
CA PHE A 642 11.18 11.72 12.47
C PHE A 642 10.41 10.67 13.24
N GLU A 643 10.25 9.49 12.64
CA GLU A 643 9.76 8.29 13.29
C GLU A 643 10.93 7.31 13.39
N PRO A 644 11.55 7.17 14.57
CA PRO A 644 12.72 6.33 14.74
C PRO A 644 12.41 4.86 14.44
N ALA A 645 13.30 4.22 13.69
CA ALA A 645 13.25 2.79 13.46
C ALA A 645 13.76 2.00 14.67
N ASP A 646 13.35 0.73 14.73
CA ASP A 646 13.88 -0.23 15.69
C ASP A 646 15.41 -0.31 15.60
N GLY A 647 16.08 -0.40 16.73
CA GLY A 647 17.46 -0.83 16.79
C GLY A 647 17.59 -2.30 16.45
N ARG A 648 18.74 -2.92 16.79
CA ARG A 648 18.89 -4.36 16.65
C ARG A 648 17.76 -5.05 17.40
N ASN A 649 17.03 -5.92 16.69
CA ASN A 649 15.92 -6.64 17.28
C ASN A 649 15.89 -8.07 16.75
N TRP A 650 15.24 -8.96 17.48
CA TRP A 650 15.17 -10.36 17.14
C TRP A 650 13.73 -10.86 17.11
N SER A 651 13.54 -11.95 16.38
CA SER A 651 12.32 -12.74 16.42
C SER A 651 12.64 -14.22 16.24
N ALA A 652 11.78 -15.08 16.77
CA ALA A 652 11.90 -16.52 16.61
C ALA A 652 10.51 -17.14 16.59
N GLY A 653 10.36 -18.24 15.87
CA GLY A 653 9.06 -18.87 15.75
C GLY A 653 9.11 -20.35 15.43
N LEU A 654 7.94 -20.96 15.59
CA LEU A 654 7.70 -22.38 15.33
C LEU A 654 6.37 -22.53 14.60
N ARG A 655 6.36 -23.38 13.57
CA ARG A 655 5.17 -23.74 12.81
C ARG A 655 5.06 -25.25 12.70
N VAL A 656 3.91 -25.77 13.02
CA VAL A 656 3.62 -27.22 12.96
C VAL A 656 2.44 -27.45 12.04
N ILE A 657 2.61 -28.31 11.06
CA ILE A 657 1.58 -28.70 10.08
C ILE A 657 1.32 -30.18 10.22
N LYS A 658 0.03 -30.54 10.37
CA LYS A 658 -0.43 -31.94 10.33
C LYS A 658 -1.36 -32.11 9.14
N GLN A 659 -1.04 -33.05 8.27
CA GLN A 659 -1.92 -33.51 7.18
C GLN A 659 -2.74 -34.74 7.65
N PHE A 660 -3.98 -34.81 7.20
CA PHE A 660 -4.91 -35.91 7.57
C PHE A 660 -5.24 -36.84 6.44
#